data_705e8df175eefb3f2eaa65c0854e5db0
#
_entry.id   705e8df175eefb3f2eaa65c0854e5db0
#
_cell.length_a   1.000
_cell.length_b   1.000
_cell.length_c   1.000
_cell.angle_alpha   90.00
_cell.angle_beta   90.00
_cell.angle_gamma   90.00
#
_symmetry.space_group_name_H-M   'P 1'
#
loop_
_entity.id
_entity.type
_entity.pdbx_description
1 polymer ?
#
loop_
_entity_poly.entity_id
_entity_poly.type
_entity_poly.pdbx_seq_one_letter_code
_entity_poly.pdbx_strand_id
1 'polypeptide(L)'
;MYFDGIPVLFIPGNAGSHKQVRSLSSIALRKWLNSKTSFHFDYFTVDLNEEYSGLYGPLLFDQLQYIKASLLRILELYGNQQHPPETVVVIGHSMGGIIAMRLISELQHSGLIPILITLASPLNRPLLNLDFHMNQFYDDAFENLENTTVISVSGGYRDLIVNPFMTQKKNDGILQVTATNIPISWTGSNHVQILWCKQVVLALNRALFDSVDRETHQISKNVTFRNMVFKHHLVQHSGTKIRNRENYSKLVQMNTKGRWMESIRRGYSLEHSNGVGEPYSYMIALSDVTGYEILNILAVNSEVTDWVFVCNAYFFKESSRICKEGFHLSHLSEIAPSTKLKRRFFRINMSKLKKYRKDLTHIVFKALPTDEPVYYHVDIHGSDQRSITVNLPNWFSLTNRVILERTAEKAIYYELSLPHLSKIMQFYKLTVEPLECSKSEHHASVTLTVPWSNENYNGFITNTMKKPVNIRLHSSKPNVENQTAVIKLILDPSCTYKISIQSSPLGVLGQLARTHSPLLISQIAAVSLITLRYQLINLEKGHCSILFVAIQEGAKPYYAMFGFVISLILSSRYLPDFILKPDYQTLENDGLDFILMPLVLFVCGIGLFWILVAVFSVSLIAMESTVHKIFLKLLARTVSFNVVWSNYLMSYLHKIPVIVALSLISLSLTTCGGLALCLGTVFYFLRLTQMSQNFVEEVVWYITKKFIKKCKRYFSKSPSSKEIMSVTTDESKQMENTQKEMEKPQKDQDLTPNKDLVDEQTETNTTLGIQVGSESEKYEDENLEHETGDGSINSNKTEDGSGEKNIDPLLQSTDTKIVETTNDISAEGDDEKIGADPTPLKENSELSTAYHAIYFHSSLFFLWCIVTAINLPAVLTWAHNFKYSSVLETDDSFIPGLALSISALMLWQCDLPRTNRKYTEQLEKFLLIMMLCTLVFSTISIYRLNYILTLTIIVVTLHQLLAPETEVLQIEDDSEERTRFSEIKTKIE
;
A
#
# COMPACT_ATOMS: atom_id res chain seq x y z
N MET A 1 30.54 -30.65 13.49
CA MET A 1 29.30 -30.82 12.74
C MET A 1 29.74 -31.26 11.35
N TYR A 2 29.29 -32.37 10.86
CA TYR A 2 29.66 -32.90 9.54
C TYR A 2 28.51 -32.57 8.57
N PHE A 3 28.78 -31.84 7.49
CA PHE A 3 27.82 -31.51 6.46
C PHE A 3 28.12 -32.40 5.24
N ASP A 4 27.13 -33.07 4.67
CA ASP A 4 27.23 -33.95 3.52
C ASP A 4 26.09 -33.81 2.50
N GLY A 5 25.15 -32.87 2.74
CA GLY A 5 24.06 -32.54 1.84
C GLY A 5 24.42 -31.48 0.81
N ILE A 6 23.43 -31.11 0.01
CA ILE A 6 23.50 -29.99 -0.94
C ILE A 6 23.19 -28.67 -0.19
N PRO A 7 24.10 -27.67 -0.19
CA PRO A 7 23.88 -26.45 0.57
C PRO A 7 22.78 -25.57 -0.02
N VAL A 8 21.91 -25.08 0.84
CA VAL A 8 20.83 -24.10 0.54
C VAL A 8 20.95 -22.92 1.48
N LEU A 9 21.13 -21.73 0.98
CA LEU A 9 21.18 -20.50 1.75
C LEU A 9 19.83 -19.78 1.69
N PHE A 10 19.21 -19.53 2.83
CA PHE A 10 18.01 -18.70 2.95
C PHE A 10 18.36 -17.29 3.41
N ILE A 11 17.83 -16.29 2.69
CA ILE A 11 18.02 -14.87 2.97
C ILE A 11 16.66 -14.27 3.35
N PRO A 12 16.47 -13.83 4.61
CA PRO A 12 15.23 -13.18 5.05
C PRO A 12 15.07 -11.80 4.42
N GLY A 13 13.87 -11.25 4.49
CA GLY A 13 13.55 -9.91 3.99
C GLY A 13 13.57 -8.84 5.07
N ASN A 14 12.95 -7.68 4.74
CA ASN A 14 12.78 -6.56 5.66
C ASN A 14 12.16 -7.00 6.99
N ALA A 15 12.80 -6.66 8.10
CA ALA A 15 12.42 -7.09 9.46
C ALA A 15 12.20 -8.61 9.58
N GLY A 16 12.87 -9.38 8.73
CA GLY A 16 12.68 -10.84 8.62
C GLY A 16 13.64 -11.61 9.51
N SER A 17 13.14 -12.66 10.18
CA SER A 17 13.96 -13.50 11.05
C SER A 17 14.56 -14.69 10.29
N HIS A 18 15.79 -15.07 10.66
CA HIS A 18 16.45 -16.31 10.20
C HIS A 18 15.60 -17.56 10.45
N LYS A 19 14.71 -17.55 11.46
CA LYS A 19 13.82 -18.67 11.78
C LYS A 19 12.75 -18.96 10.72
N GLN A 20 12.55 -18.05 9.78
CA GLN A 20 11.53 -18.19 8.70
C GLN A 20 11.81 -19.36 7.74
N VAL A 21 13.05 -19.86 7.67
CA VAL A 21 13.44 -21.03 6.85
C VAL A 21 12.86 -22.38 7.32
N ARG A 22 12.37 -22.47 8.55
CA ARG A 22 12.00 -23.74 9.23
C ARG A 22 11.04 -24.61 8.42
N SER A 23 10.02 -24.04 7.79
CA SER A 23 9.06 -24.84 7.02
C SER A 23 9.66 -25.40 5.74
N LEU A 24 10.51 -24.63 5.06
CA LEU A 24 11.23 -25.09 3.86
C LEU A 24 12.15 -26.27 4.19
N SER A 25 12.99 -26.13 5.21
CA SER A 25 13.96 -27.15 5.64
C SER A 25 13.27 -28.40 6.21
N SER A 26 12.24 -28.24 7.05
CA SER A 26 11.50 -29.36 7.63
C SER A 26 10.79 -30.24 6.57
N ILE A 27 10.20 -29.60 5.54
CA ILE A 27 9.55 -30.34 4.45
C ILE A 27 10.60 -31.04 3.58
N ALA A 28 11.75 -30.40 3.32
CA ALA A 28 12.86 -31.05 2.60
C ALA A 28 13.37 -32.31 3.36
N LEU A 29 13.59 -32.19 4.67
CA LEU A 29 14.00 -33.28 5.53
C LEU A 29 12.99 -34.46 5.49
N ARG A 30 11.69 -34.15 5.66
CA ARG A 30 10.63 -35.18 5.58
C ARG A 30 10.55 -35.84 4.21
N LYS A 31 10.76 -35.08 3.14
CA LYS A 31 10.79 -35.64 1.79
C LYS A 31 11.97 -36.59 1.62
N TRP A 32 13.15 -36.22 2.10
CA TRP A 32 14.33 -37.12 2.09
C TRP A 32 14.08 -38.42 2.86
N LEU A 33 13.60 -38.30 4.11
CA LEU A 33 13.28 -39.50 4.95
C LEU A 33 12.26 -40.42 4.27
N ASN A 34 11.22 -39.85 3.64
CA ASN A 34 10.17 -40.65 2.99
C ASN A 34 10.61 -41.23 1.65
N SER A 35 11.41 -40.52 0.85
CA SER A 35 11.85 -40.97 -0.48
C SER A 35 13.11 -41.83 -0.44
N LYS A 36 13.84 -41.84 0.70
CA LYS A 36 15.11 -42.57 0.89
C LYS A 36 16.10 -42.33 -0.25
N THR A 37 16.20 -41.05 -0.68
CA THR A 37 17.17 -40.63 -1.69
C THR A 37 18.60 -40.70 -1.11
N SER A 38 19.60 -40.90 -1.95
CA SER A 38 21.03 -40.95 -1.60
C SER A 38 21.60 -39.55 -1.27
N PHE A 39 20.81 -38.49 -1.43
CA PHE A 39 21.19 -37.09 -1.17
C PHE A 39 20.11 -36.39 -0.37
N HIS A 40 20.51 -35.35 0.35
CA HIS A 40 19.62 -34.42 1.06
C HIS A 40 20.09 -32.96 0.91
N PHE A 41 19.35 -32.02 1.48
CA PHE A 41 19.67 -30.60 1.47
C PHE A 41 20.03 -30.10 2.87
N ASP A 42 21.17 -29.40 2.99
CA ASP A 42 21.62 -28.72 4.18
C ASP A 42 21.17 -27.25 4.11
N TYR A 43 20.26 -26.85 4.99
CA TYR A 43 19.73 -25.49 5.01
C TYR A 43 20.50 -24.59 5.95
N PHE A 44 21.10 -23.55 5.41
CA PHE A 44 21.74 -22.43 6.10
C PHE A 44 20.86 -21.21 6.04
N THR A 45 21.00 -20.31 6.98
CA THR A 45 20.30 -19.03 6.99
C THR A 45 21.19 -17.95 7.58
N VAL A 46 21.06 -16.72 7.10
CA VAL A 46 21.72 -15.55 7.67
C VAL A 46 20.81 -14.87 8.69
N ASP A 47 21.39 -14.36 9.74
CA ASP A 47 20.73 -13.48 10.70
C ASP A 47 21.06 -12.03 10.35
N LEU A 48 20.06 -11.30 9.88
CA LEU A 48 20.17 -9.89 9.49
C LEU A 48 19.65 -8.95 10.60
N ASN A 49 19.60 -9.45 11.84
CA ASN A 49 19.18 -8.67 13.02
C ASN A 49 17.80 -7.99 12.85
N GLU A 50 16.87 -8.60 12.08
CA GLU A 50 15.55 -8.06 11.76
C GLU A 50 15.54 -6.58 11.28
N GLU A 51 16.59 -6.15 10.58
CA GLU A 51 16.75 -4.77 10.08
C GLU A 51 15.76 -4.37 9.02
N TYR A 52 15.53 -3.03 8.90
CA TYR A 52 14.51 -2.45 8.01
C TYR A 52 15.04 -2.19 6.59
N SER A 53 15.68 -3.17 5.96
CA SER A 53 16.28 -3.07 4.62
C SER A 53 15.30 -2.74 3.49
N GLY A 54 13.98 -2.87 3.69
CA GLY A 54 12.95 -2.47 2.74
C GLY A 54 12.56 -0.99 2.82
N LEU A 55 13.06 -0.27 3.82
CA LEU A 55 12.77 1.13 4.07
C LEU A 55 14.03 2.01 4.07
N TYR A 56 15.23 1.41 4.23
CA TYR A 56 16.50 2.11 4.31
C TYR A 56 17.56 1.44 3.45
N GLY A 57 17.89 2.06 2.32
CA GLY A 57 18.74 1.50 1.25
C GLY A 57 20.18 1.22 1.64
N PRO A 58 20.87 2.05 2.46
CA PRO A 58 22.25 1.79 2.86
C PRO A 58 22.46 0.39 3.45
N LEU A 59 21.51 -0.13 4.25
CA LEU A 59 21.59 -1.47 4.82
C LEU A 59 21.68 -2.58 3.79
N LEU A 60 21.16 -2.39 2.58
CA LEU A 60 21.21 -3.40 1.52
C LEU A 60 22.64 -3.71 1.08
N PHE A 61 23.51 -2.70 1.06
CA PHE A 61 24.92 -2.86 0.67
C PHE A 61 25.70 -3.61 1.75
N ASP A 62 25.47 -3.31 3.03
CA ASP A 62 26.12 -4.00 4.15
C ASP A 62 25.65 -5.46 4.24
N GLN A 63 24.33 -5.69 4.12
CA GLN A 63 23.76 -7.03 4.10
C GLN A 63 24.28 -7.85 2.91
N LEU A 64 24.46 -7.24 1.73
CA LEU A 64 25.01 -7.91 0.55
C LEU A 64 26.42 -8.44 0.80
N GLN A 65 27.31 -7.60 1.37
CA GLN A 65 28.68 -8.03 1.68
C GLN A 65 28.71 -9.14 2.72
N TYR A 66 27.88 -9.03 3.75
CA TYR A 66 27.75 -10.09 4.76
C TYR A 66 27.25 -11.41 4.18
N ILE A 67 26.24 -11.37 3.30
CA ILE A 67 25.68 -12.55 2.65
C ILE A 67 26.69 -13.18 1.68
N LYS A 68 27.45 -12.36 0.94
CA LYS A 68 28.54 -12.82 0.07
C LYS A 68 29.61 -13.59 0.87
N ALA A 69 30.08 -13.01 1.96
CA ALA A 69 31.03 -13.69 2.87
C ALA A 69 30.45 -14.98 3.45
N SER A 70 29.17 -14.98 3.83
CA SER A 70 28.46 -16.15 4.37
C SER A 70 28.35 -17.27 3.33
N LEU A 71 28.05 -16.95 2.06
CA LEU A 71 27.97 -17.95 0.98
C LEU A 71 29.32 -18.65 0.76
N LEU A 72 30.41 -17.88 0.70
CA LEU A 72 31.75 -18.41 0.57
C LEU A 72 32.14 -19.30 1.76
N ARG A 73 31.81 -18.85 2.96
CA ARG A 73 32.04 -19.62 4.20
C ARG A 73 31.26 -20.94 4.22
N ILE A 74 30.04 -20.96 3.70
CA ILE A 74 29.26 -22.20 3.58
C ILE A 74 30.01 -23.21 2.72
N LEU A 75 30.54 -22.83 1.57
CA LEU A 75 31.30 -23.72 0.71
C LEU A 75 32.58 -24.27 1.39
N GLU A 76 33.27 -23.42 2.17
CA GLU A 76 34.43 -23.84 2.97
C GLU A 76 34.12 -24.91 4.01
N LEU A 77 32.88 -24.95 4.56
CA LEU A 77 32.48 -25.97 5.55
C LEU A 77 32.49 -27.40 4.98
N TYR A 78 32.40 -27.54 3.65
CA TYR A 78 32.43 -28.81 2.94
C TYR A 78 33.83 -29.21 2.45
N GLY A 79 34.85 -28.38 2.65
CA GLY A 79 36.20 -28.56 2.09
C GLY A 79 36.91 -29.87 2.46
N ASN A 80 36.47 -30.56 3.51
CA ASN A 80 37.02 -31.86 3.93
C ASN A 80 36.36 -33.09 3.29
N GLN A 81 35.40 -32.88 2.38
CA GLN A 81 34.73 -33.98 1.65
C GLN A 81 35.55 -34.43 0.43
N GLN A 82 35.36 -35.71 0.04
CA GLN A 82 35.96 -36.24 -1.18
C GLN A 82 35.44 -35.56 -2.45
N HIS A 83 34.16 -35.16 -2.45
CA HIS A 83 33.48 -34.46 -3.52
C HIS A 83 32.70 -33.27 -2.92
N PRO A 84 33.37 -32.16 -2.58
CA PRO A 84 32.69 -31.00 -1.99
C PRO A 84 31.73 -30.36 -3.00
N PRO A 85 30.58 -29.81 -2.54
CA PRO A 85 29.70 -29.07 -3.42
C PRO A 85 30.38 -27.82 -3.95
N GLU A 86 30.25 -27.60 -5.27
CA GLU A 86 30.79 -26.42 -5.96
C GLU A 86 29.81 -25.24 -5.92
N THR A 87 28.56 -25.47 -5.54
CA THR A 87 27.46 -24.51 -5.72
C THR A 87 26.53 -24.45 -4.52
N VAL A 88 25.85 -23.32 -4.32
CA VAL A 88 24.85 -23.10 -3.27
C VAL A 88 23.51 -22.69 -3.92
N VAL A 89 22.43 -23.38 -3.56
CA VAL A 89 21.06 -22.94 -3.90
C VAL A 89 20.70 -21.75 -3.01
N VAL A 90 20.15 -20.69 -3.58
CA VAL A 90 19.75 -19.50 -2.81
C VAL A 90 18.23 -19.35 -2.84
N ILE A 91 17.63 -19.07 -1.67
CA ILE A 91 16.22 -18.77 -1.51
C ILE A 91 16.11 -17.43 -0.79
N GLY A 92 15.60 -16.41 -1.46
CA GLY A 92 15.41 -15.08 -0.88
C GLY A 92 13.92 -14.74 -0.68
N HIS A 93 13.58 -14.19 0.48
CA HIS A 93 12.24 -13.70 0.77
C HIS A 93 12.20 -12.17 0.75
N SER A 94 11.19 -11.58 0.10
CA SER A 94 11.00 -10.12 0.10
C SER A 94 12.29 -9.39 -0.34
N MET A 95 12.83 -8.51 0.48
CA MET A 95 14.10 -7.81 0.20
C MET A 95 15.29 -8.77 0.06
N GLY A 96 15.29 -9.90 0.76
CA GLY A 96 16.32 -10.93 0.59
C GLY A 96 16.42 -11.48 -0.83
N GLY A 97 15.34 -11.44 -1.61
CA GLY A 97 15.37 -11.83 -3.02
C GLY A 97 16.08 -10.80 -3.92
N ILE A 98 15.94 -9.51 -3.66
CA ILE A 98 16.69 -8.44 -4.36
C ILE A 98 18.18 -8.51 -4.01
N ILE A 99 18.51 -8.72 -2.73
CA ILE A 99 19.91 -8.90 -2.31
C ILE A 99 20.52 -10.10 -3.03
N ALA A 100 19.78 -11.21 -3.13
CA ALA A 100 20.22 -12.40 -3.87
C ALA A 100 20.42 -12.15 -5.38
N MET A 101 19.56 -11.32 -6.00
CA MET A 101 19.75 -10.92 -7.40
C MET A 101 21.03 -10.11 -7.58
N ARG A 102 21.27 -9.14 -6.71
CA ARG A 102 22.49 -8.33 -6.71
C ARG A 102 23.75 -9.17 -6.45
N LEU A 103 23.63 -10.16 -5.56
CA LEU A 103 24.72 -11.10 -5.27
C LEU A 103 25.16 -11.87 -6.51
N ILE A 104 24.22 -12.30 -7.36
CA ILE A 104 24.54 -12.97 -8.64
C ILE A 104 25.31 -12.01 -9.55
N SER A 105 24.88 -10.75 -9.66
CA SER A 105 25.58 -9.73 -10.45
C SER A 105 27.01 -9.49 -9.96
N GLU A 106 27.23 -9.45 -8.65
CA GLU A 106 28.57 -9.24 -8.06
C GLU A 106 29.49 -10.46 -8.17
N LEU A 107 28.94 -11.67 -8.16
CA LEU A 107 29.72 -12.91 -8.27
C LEU A 107 30.16 -13.24 -9.70
N GLN A 108 29.80 -12.43 -10.67
CA GLN A 108 30.15 -12.44 -12.09
C GLN A 108 30.70 -13.77 -12.62
N HIS A 109 29.94 -14.50 -13.42
CA HIS A 109 30.34 -15.74 -14.12
C HIS A 109 30.88 -16.90 -13.24
N SER A 110 30.85 -16.77 -11.91
CA SER A 110 31.38 -17.81 -11.00
C SER A 110 30.58 -19.12 -11.07
N GLY A 111 29.31 -19.09 -11.47
CA GLY A 111 28.43 -20.24 -11.49
C GLY A 111 28.08 -20.79 -10.09
N LEU A 112 28.45 -20.08 -9.03
CA LEU A 112 28.27 -20.53 -7.63
C LEU A 112 26.79 -20.67 -7.22
N ILE A 113 25.89 -19.96 -7.91
CA ILE A 113 24.45 -20.00 -7.62
C ILE A 113 23.70 -20.59 -8.82
N PRO A 114 23.47 -21.94 -8.86
CA PRO A 114 22.80 -22.57 -9.99
C PRO A 114 21.29 -22.29 -10.00
N ILE A 115 20.68 -22.11 -8.82
CA ILE A 115 19.25 -21.88 -8.65
C ILE A 115 19.04 -20.75 -7.64
N LEU A 116 18.29 -19.72 -8.04
CA LEU A 116 17.75 -18.70 -7.16
C LEU A 116 16.22 -18.78 -7.15
N ILE A 117 15.64 -18.90 -5.97
CA ILE A 117 14.19 -18.83 -5.76
C ILE A 117 13.88 -17.57 -4.96
N THR A 118 13.13 -16.63 -5.54
CA THR A 118 12.65 -15.46 -4.83
C THR A 118 11.18 -15.63 -4.45
N LEU A 119 10.85 -15.37 -3.19
CA LEU A 119 9.52 -15.53 -2.62
C LEU A 119 8.96 -14.17 -2.23
N ALA A 120 7.89 -13.73 -2.89
CA ALA A 120 7.26 -12.42 -2.68
C ALA A 120 8.27 -11.25 -2.69
N SER A 121 9.25 -11.27 -3.59
CA SER A 121 10.31 -10.27 -3.69
C SER A 121 9.93 -9.18 -4.68
N PRO A 122 10.09 -7.89 -4.35
CA PRO A 122 9.76 -6.78 -5.23
C PRO A 122 10.85 -6.54 -6.28
N LEU A 123 10.95 -7.42 -7.28
CA LEU A 123 12.03 -7.41 -8.30
C LEU A 123 11.93 -6.23 -9.28
N ASN A 124 10.73 -5.70 -9.52
CA ASN A 124 10.53 -4.66 -10.51
C ASN A 124 10.93 -3.26 -10.00
N ARG A 125 10.54 -2.96 -8.76
CA ARG A 125 10.83 -1.69 -8.08
C ARG A 125 10.65 -1.84 -6.57
N PRO A 126 11.28 -0.99 -5.76
CA PRO A 126 11.04 -0.98 -4.32
C PRO A 126 9.57 -0.62 -4.01
N LEU A 127 9.10 -1.04 -2.84
CA LEU A 127 7.76 -0.69 -2.36
C LEU A 127 7.61 0.83 -2.17
N LEU A 128 8.59 1.43 -1.52
CA LEU A 128 8.75 2.86 -1.36
C LEU A 128 10.20 3.22 -1.68
N ASN A 129 10.41 4.17 -2.60
CA ASN A 129 11.73 4.65 -2.96
C ASN A 129 12.07 5.90 -2.13
N LEU A 130 12.52 5.68 -0.88
CA LEU A 130 12.67 6.71 0.15
C LEU A 130 14.07 7.32 0.22
N ASP A 131 15.09 6.63 -0.31
CA ASP A 131 16.47 7.12 -0.34
C ASP A 131 17.17 6.83 -1.67
N PHE A 132 18.28 7.52 -1.91
CA PHE A 132 19.07 7.39 -3.13
C PHE A 132 19.72 6.01 -3.26
N HIS A 133 20.21 5.45 -2.16
CA HIS A 133 20.90 4.15 -2.12
C HIS A 133 19.97 3.01 -2.50
N MET A 134 18.69 3.06 -2.08
CA MET A 134 17.67 2.12 -2.52
C MET A 134 17.52 2.11 -4.03
N ASN A 135 17.46 3.29 -4.66
CA ASN A 135 17.36 3.41 -6.11
C ASN A 135 18.59 2.81 -6.81
N GLN A 136 19.79 3.18 -6.36
CA GLN A 136 21.04 2.68 -6.88
C GLN A 136 21.15 1.15 -6.78
N PHE A 137 20.76 0.58 -5.66
CA PHE A 137 20.81 -0.87 -5.45
C PHE A 137 19.94 -1.64 -6.46
N TYR A 138 18.77 -1.09 -6.80
CA TYR A 138 17.86 -1.68 -7.79
C TYR A 138 18.35 -1.54 -9.23
N ASP A 139 19.00 -0.44 -9.58
CA ASP A 139 19.51 -0.21 -10.95
C ASP A 139 20.57 -1.24 -11.33
N ASP A 140 21.41 -1.66 -10.40
CA ASP A 140 22.54 -2.56 -10.62
C ASP A 140 22.21 -4.06 -10.41
N ALA A 141 20.98 -4.44 -10.00
CA ALA A 141 20.68 -5.79 -9.49
C ALA A 141 20.44 -6.89 -10.55
N PHE A 142 20.42 -6.58 -11.86
CA PHE A 142 19.89 -7.51 -12.88
C PHE A 142 20.84 -7.88 -14.01
N GLU A 143 22.12 -7.83 -13.77
CA GLU A 143 23.13 -8.21 -14.73
C GLU A 143 23.51 -9.70 -14.61
N ASN A 144 23.93 -10.32 -15.72
CA ASN A 144 24.64 -11.63 -15.75
C ASN A 144 23.89 -12.85 -15.17
N LEU A 145 22.65 -13.07 -15.59
CA LEU A 145 21.84 -14.22 -15.14
C LEU A 145 22.06 -15.53 -15.94
N GLU A 146 22.99 -15.59 -16.90
CA GLU A 146 23.06 -16.64 -17.93
C GLU A 146 23.14 -18.08 -17.38
N ASN A 147 23.87 -18.31 -16.30
CA ASN A 147 24.09 -19.66 -15.75
C ASN A 147 23.16 -20.00 -14.57
N THR A 148 22.34 -19.06 -14.15
CA THR A 148 21.44 -19.22 -13.00
C THR A 148 19.99 -19.42 -13.45
N THR A 149 19.33 -20.44 -12.92
CA THR A 149 17.88 -20.60 -13.06
C THR A 149 17.19 -19.75 -11.99
N VAL A 150 16.56 -18.64 -12.41
CA VAL A 150 15.86 -17.73 -11.50
C VAL A 150 14.37 -17.99 -11.53
N ILE A 151 13.78 -18.23 -10.36
CA ILE A 151 12.35 -18.47 -10.17
C ILE A 151 11.78 -17.39 -9.25
N SER A 152 10.86 -16.56 -9.74
CA SER A 152 10.15 -15.57 -8.94
C SER A 152 8.73 -16.04 -8.64
N VAL A 153 8.41 -16.21 -7.35
CA VAL A 153 7.10 -16.68 -6.88
C VAL A 153 6.41 -15.55 -6.11
N SER A 154 5.30 -15.05 -6.65
CA SER A 154 4.46 -14.05 -5.97
C SER A 154 3.39 -14.72 -5.10
N GLY A 155 2.99 -14.06 -4.00
CA GLY A 155 1.89 -14.51 -3.15
C GLY A 155 0.51 -14.41 -3.81
N GLY A 156 0.38 -13.62 -4.86
CA GLY A 156 -0.87 -13.36 -5.56
C GLY A 156 -1.72 -12.28 -4.89
N TYR A 157 -3.04 -12.38 -5.03
CA TYR A 157 -3.96 -11.34 -4.59
C TYR A 157 -4.07 -11.13 -3.07
N ARG A 158 -3.57 -12.06 -2.27
CA ARG A 158 -3.55 -11.97 -0.80
C ARG A 158 -2.33 -11.23 -0.26
N ASP A 159 -1.29 -11.09 -1.06
CA ASP A 159 -0.14 -10.27 -0.70
C ASP A 159 -0.49 -8.79 -0.92
N LEU A 160 -0.68 -8.06 0.19
CA LEU A 160 -1.01 -6.64 0.18
C LEU A 160 0.24 -5.75 0.18
N ILE A 161 1.40 -6.30 0.50
CA ILE A 161 2.67 -5.57 0.58
C ILE A 161 3.33 -5.60 -0.80
N VAL A 162 3.64 -6.79 -1.32
CA VAL A 162 4.27 -6.96 -2.62
C VAL A 162 3.26 -7.59 -3.58
N ASN A 163 2.67 -6.76 -4.43
CA ASN A 163 1.71 -7.25 -5.42
C ASN A 163 2.42 -8.01 -6.55
N PRO A 164 1.71 -8.86 -7.32
CA PRO A 164 2.34 -9.66 -8.38
C PRO A 164 3.08 -8.85 -9.45
N PHE A 165 2.65 -7.63 -9.74
CA PHE A 165 3.36 -6.74 -10.67
C PHE A 165 4.78 -6.40 -10.16
N MET A 166 4.93 -6.19 -8.86
CA MET A 166 6.24 -5.85 -8.28
C MET A 166 7.22 -7.03 -8.31
N THR A 167 6.71 -8.27 -8.36
CA THR A 167 7.57 -9.47 -8.44
C THR A 167 8.01 -9.81 -9.86
N GLN A 168 7.47 -9.10 -10.86
CA GLN A 168 7.75 -9.33 -12.26
C GLN A 168 8.88 -8.42 -12.75
N LYS A 169 9.80 -8.96 -13.51
CA LYS A 169 10.82 -8.22 -14.24
C LYS A 169 10.82 -8.70 -15.69
N LYS A 170 10.82 -7.78 -16.64
CA LYS A 170 10.95 -8.12 -18.07
C LYS A 170 12.36 -8.62 -18.34
N ASN A 171 12.57 -9.90 -18.10
CA ASN A 171 13.80 -10.61 -18.46
C ASN A 171 13.42 -12.04 -18.83
N ASP A 172 13.77 -12.47 -20.04
CA ASP A 172 13.44 -13.80 -20.58
C ASP A 172 14.06 -14.95 -19.78
N GLY A 173 15.07 -14.69 -18.96
CA GLY A 173 15.73 -15.68 -18.08
C GLY A 173 14.99 -15.99 -16.77
N ILE A 174 13.96 -15.20 -16.38
CA ILE A 174 13.27 -15.36 -15.09
C ILE A 174 11.94 -16.10 -15.26
N LEU A 175 11.80 -17.26 -14.60
CA LEU A 175 10.53 -17.99 -14.51
C LEU A 175 9.62 -17.32 -13.46
N GLN A 176 8.61 -16.59 -13.91
CA GLN A 176 7.67 -15.89 -13.05
C GLN A 176 6.42 -16.72 -12.79
N VAL A 177 6.02 -16.87 -11.54
CA VAL A 177 4.90 -17.72 -11.11
C VAL A 177 4.13 -17.06 -9.98
N THR A 178 2.81 -17.16 -10.00
CA THR A 178 1.95 -16.79 -8.86
C THR A 178 1.59 -18.04 -8.04
N ALA A 179 1.53 -17.94 -6.73
CA ALA A 179 1.15 -19.05 -5.85
C ALA A 179 -0.22 -19.65 -6.23
N THR A 180 -1.13 -18.82 -6.77
CA THR A 180 -2.43 -19.25 -7.28
C THR A 180 -2.34 -20.13 -8.52
N ASN A 181 -1.24 -20.04 -9.29
CA ASN A 181 -1.01 -20.82 -10.49
C ASN A 181 -0.37 -22.19 -10.19
N ILE A 182 0.36 -22.31 -9.08
CA ILE A 182 1.09 -23.53 -8.74
C ILE A 182 0.12 -24.71 -8.64
N PRO A 183 0.29 -25.76 -9.47
CA PRO A 183 -0.56 -26.95 -9.45
C PRO A 183 -0.65 -27.57 -8.05
N ILE A 184 -1.87 -27.92 -7.62
CA ILE A 184 -2.19 -28.47 -6.29
C ILE A 184 -2.20 -27.38 -5.19
N SER A 185 -1.56 -26.24 -5.38
CA SER A 185 -1.67 -25.11 -4.45
C SER A 185 -2.95 -24.30 -4.69
N TRP A 186 -3.10 -23.75 -5.88
CA TRP A 186 -4.23 -22.93 -6.38
C TRP A 186 -4.79 -21.91 -5.37
N THR A 187 -3.96 -21.47 -4.44
CA THR A 187 -4.34 -20.50 -3.41
C THR A 187 -3.33 -19.37 -3.33
N GLY A 188 -3.82 -18.14 -3.13
CA GLY A 188 -2.95 -17.02 -2.81
C GLY A 188 -2.47 -17.10 -1.37
N SER A 189 -1.27 -16.62 -1.12
CA SER A 189 -0.68 -16.45 0.20
C SER A 189 -0.42 -14.97 0.49
N ASN A 190 -0.49 -14.56 1.76
CA ASN A 190 -0.02 -13.25 2.14
C ASN A 190 1.51 -13.20 2.12
N HIS A 191 2.07 -12.01 2.33
CA HIS A 191 3.49 -11.74 2.21
C HIS A 191 4.39 -12.71 2.98
N VAL A 192 4.06 -13.01 4.22
CA VAL A 192 4.86 -13.90 5.08
C VAL A 192 4.39 -15.35 4.98
N GLN A 193 3.08 -15.60 4.76
CA GLN A 193 2.51 -16.95 4.65
C GLN A 193 3.14 -17.79 3.53
N ILE A 194 3.66 -17.17 2.48
CA ILE A 194 4.32 -17.87 1.36
C ILE A 194 5.45 -18.79 1.84
N LEU A 195 6.12 -18.46 2.95
CA LEU A 195 7.22 -19.20 3.54
C LEU A 195 6.80 -20.52 4.21
N TRP A 196 5.53 -20.63 4.63
CA TRP A 196 5.01 -21.83 5.30
C TRP A 196 3.74 -22.40 4.68
N CYS A 197 3.27 -21.83 3.57
CA CYS A 197 2.17 -22.44 2.81
C CYS A 197 2.60 -23.83 2.37
N LYS A 198 2.05 -24.87 3.01
CA LYS A 198 2.46 -26.28 2.80
C LYS A 198 2.45 -26.67 1.33
N GLN A 199 1.45 -26.23 0.57
CA GLN A 199 1.29 -26.56 -0.85
C GLN A 199 2.42 -25.95 -1.69
N VAL A 200 2.72 -24.67 -1.50
CA VAL A 200 3.79 -23.94 -2.20
C VAL A 200 5.15 -24.57 -1.86
N VAL A 201 5.43 -24.76 -0.56
CA VAL A 201 6.70 -25.32 -0.08
C VAL A 201 6.90 -26.75 -0.57
N LEU A 202 5.84 -27.56 -0.66
CA LEU A 202 5.90 -28.92 -1.24
C LEU A 202 6.26 -28.89 -2.73
N ALA A 203 5.66 -27.96 -3.51
CA ALA A 203 5.95 -27.84 -4.94
C ALA A 203 7.41 -27.43 -5.17
N LEU A 204 7.90 -26.44 -4.41
CA LEU A 204 9.31 -26.00 -4.47
C LEU A 204 10.28 -27.11 -4.11
N ASN A 205 10.04 -27.83 -3.01
CA ASN A 205 10.90 -28.94 -2.62
C ASN A 205 10.88 -30.11 -3.62
N ARG A 206 9.71 -30.39 -4.27
CA ARG A 206 9.67 -31.38 -5.35
C ARG A 206 10.54 -30.96 -6.53
N ALA A 207 10.45 -29.70 -6.93
CA ALA A 207 11.26 -29.15 -8.02
C ALA A 207 12.76 -29.20 -7.67
N LEU A 208 13.17 -28.84 -6.45
CA LEU A 208 14.55 -28.91 -6.00
C LEU A 208 15.09 -30.35 -6.05
N PHE A 209 14.34 -31.32 -5.50
CA PHE A 209 14.76 -32.73 -5.54
C PHE A 209 14.86 -33.30 -6.96
N ASP A 210 13.96 -32.90 -7.86
CA ASP A 210 13.99 -33.37 -9.25
C ASP A 210 15.03 -32.62 -10.12
N SER A 211 15.64 -31.52 -9.59
CA SER A 211 16.72 -30.77 -10.23
C SER A 211 18.12 -31.34 -9.94
N VAL A 212 18.22 -32.33 -9.03
CA VAL A 212 19.48 -32.98 -8.67
C VAL A 212 19.85 -34.02 -9.72
N ASP A 213 21.10 -34.00 -10.14
CA ASP A 213 21.69 -35.01 -11.00
C ASP A 213 21.89 -36.31 -10.20
N ARG A 214 21.52 -37.46 -10.78
CA ARG A 214 21.57 -38.76 -10.11
C ARG A 214 22.97 -39.34 -9.99
N GLU A 215 23.89 -38.94 -10.87
CA GLU A 215 25.27 -39.42 -10.88
C GLU A 215 26.14 -38.64 -9.90
N THR A 216 26.03 -37.31 -9.95
CA THR A 216 26.85 -36.42 -9.13
C THR A 216 26.26 -36.12 -7.76
N HIS A 217 24.95 -36.36 -7.54
CA HIS A 217 24.17 -35.98 -6.35
C HIS A 217 24.23 -34.47 -6.05
N GLN A 218 24.54 -33.64 -7.07
CA GLN A 218 24.58 -32.19 -7.03
C GLN A 218 23.52 -31.61 -7.93
N ILE A 219 23.25 -30.29 -7.83
CA ILE A 219 22.34 -29.60 -8.73
C ILE A 219 22.85 -29.75 -10.18
N SER A 220 21.97 -30.18 -11.07
CA SER A 220 22.31 -30.33 -12.49
C SER A 220 22.88 -29.07 -13.09
N LYS A 221 24.00 -29.14 -13.81
CA LYS A 221 24.64 -28.02 -14.51
C LYS A 221 23.81 -27.56 -15.72
N ASN A 222 22.87 -28.37 -16.21
CA ASN A 222 22.03 -28.07 -17.39
C ASN A 222 20.89 -27.09 -17.06
N VAL A 223 21.00 -25.83 -17.46
CA VAL A 223 20.01 -24.78 -17.28
C VAL A 223 18.65 -25.14 -17.89
N THR A 224 18.65 -25.71 -19.10
CA THR A 224 17.42 -26.10 -19.81
C THR A 224 16.66 -27.17 -19.04
N PHE A 225 17.38 -28.15 -18.49
CA PHE A 225 16.81 -29.18 -17.66
C PHE A 225 16.21 -28.60 -16.37
N ARG A 226 16.94 -27.74 -15.64
CA ARG A 226 16.43 -27.08 -14.45
C ARG A 226 15.15 -26.28 -14.74
N ASN A 227 15.16 -25.49 -15.81
CA ASN A 227 13.97 -24.72 -16.23
C ASN A 227 12.77 -25.63 -16.57
N MET A 228 13.01 -26.77 -17.22
CA MET A 228 11.97 -27.76 -17.50
C MET A 228 11.37 -28.34 -16.21
N VAL A 229 12.22 -28.66 -15.22
CA VAL A 229 11.79 -29.17 -13.91
C VAL A 229 10.91 -28.17 -13.18
N PHE A 230 11.34 -26.90 -13.08
CA PHE A 230 10.57 -25.87 -12.40
C PHE A 230 9.27 -25.55 -13.13
N LYS A 231 9.26 -25.47 -14.46
CA LYS A 231 8.02 -25.31 -15.26
C LYS A 231 7.03 -26.46 -15.01
N HIS A 232 7.54 -27.71 -14.93
CA HIS A 232 6.68 -28.87 -14.65
C HIS A 232 5.97 -28.74 -13.28
N HIS A 233 6.71 -28.41 -12.21
CA HIS A 233 6.15 -28.36 -10.86
C HIS A 233 5.36 -27.09 -10.56
N LEU A 234 5.70 -25.96 -11.16
CA LEU A 234 5.16 -24.66 -10.79
C LEU A 234 4.18 -24.05 -11.79
N VAL A 235 4.20 -24.48 -13.05
CA VAL A 235 3.35 -23.91 -14.10
C VAL A 235 2.33 -24.92 -14.63
N GLN A 236 2.79 -26.07 -15.12
CA GLN A 236 1.94 -27.07 -15.75
C GLN A 236 2.36 -28.49 -15.36
N HIS A 237 1.70 -29.02 -14.35
CA HIS A 237 1.95 -30.38 -13.89
C HIS A 237 1.05 -31.38 -14.64
N SER A 238 1.66 -32.24 -15.45
CA SER A 238 0.94 -33.24 -16.24
C SER A 238 0.35 -34.40 -15.41
N GLY A 239 0.72 -34.48 -14.10
CA GLY A 239 0.40 -35.66 -13.28
C GLY A 239 1.30 -36.88 -13.55
N THR A 240 2.29 -36.72 -14.42
CA THR A 240 3.29 -37.78 -14.74
C THR A 240 4.63 -37.41 -14.13
N LYS A 241 5.55 -38.40 -14.06
CA LYS A 241 6.95 -38.13 -13.70
C LYS A 241 7.64 -37.35 -14.83
N ILE A 242 8.59 -36.49 -14.47
CA ILE A 242 9.41 -35.79 -15.48
C ILE A 242 10.21 -36.82 -16.26
N ARG A 243 10.11 -36.76 -17.59
CA ARG A 243 10.85 -37.57 -18.52
C ARG A 243 11.56 -36.68 -19.53
N ASN A 244 12.71 -37.16 -20.04
CA ASN A 244 13.37 -36.47 -21.15
C ASN A 244 12.44 -36.46 -22.37
N ARG A 245 12.43 -35.36 -23.12
CA ARG A 245 11.61 -35.22 -24.34
C ARG A 245 11.74 -36.34 -25.31
N GLU A 246 12.92 -36.96 -25.41
CA GLU A 246 13.20 -38.12 -26.26
C GLU A 246 12.36 -39.33 -25.92
N ASN A 247 11.97 -39.52 -24.64
CA ASN A 247 11.15 -40.65 -24.22
C ASN A 247 9.69 -40.55 -24.64
N TYR A 248 9.19 -39.32 -24.91
CA TYR A 248 7.81 -39.13 -25.40
C TYR A 248 7.65 -39.44 -26.89
N SER A 249 8.71 -39.34 -27.65
CA SER A 249 8.72 -39.68 -29.09
C SER A 249 8.91 -41.16 -29.37
N LYS A 250 9.28 -41.95 -28.34
CA LYS A 250 9.50 -43.39 -28.50
C LYS A 250 8.19 -44.17 -28.53
N LEU A 251 8.17 -45.17 -29.39
CA LEU A 251 7.09 -46.14 -29.46
C LEU A 251 7.09 -47.01 -28.20
N VAL A 252 5.94 -47.12 -27.55
CA VAL A 252 5.75 -47.90 -26.32
C VAL A 252 4.89 -49.10 -26.60
N GLN A 253 5.34 -50.31 -26.20
CA GLN A 253 4.52 -51.51 -26.23
C GLN A 253 3.33 -51.38 -25.28
N MET A 254 2.14 -51.58 -25.79
CA MET A 254 0.89 -51.48 -25.05
C MET A 254 0.50 -52.89 -24.53
N ASN A 255 0.11 -52.94 -23.25
CA ASN A 255 -0.42 -54.19 -22.72
C ASN A 255 -1.77 -54.47 -23.39
N THR A 256 -1.83 -55.58 -24.12
CA THR A 256 -3.06 -56.03 -24.85
C THR A 256 -4.03 -56.82 -23.96
N LYS A 257 -3.64 -57.18 -22.72
CA LYS A 257 -4.52 -57.79 -21.71
C LYS A 257 -5.55 -56.79 -21.20
N GLY A 258 -6.73 -57.23 -20.87
CA GLY A 258 -7.85 -56.38 -20.40
C GLY A 258 -8.91 -56.14 -21.47
N ARG A 259 -9.87 -55.31 -21.14
CA ARG A 259 -11.01 -54.99 -22.03
C ARG A 259 -10.72 -53.78 -22.89
N TRP A 260 -10.94 -53.93 -24.20
CA TRP A 260 -10.79 -52.88 -25.18
C TRP A 260 -12.19 -52.46 -25.63
N MET A 261 -12.50 -51.16 -25.53
CA MET A 261 -13.84 -50.58 -25.89
C MET A 261 -13.66 -49.38 -26.78
N GLU A 262 -14.24 -49.42 -27.95
CA GLU A 262 -14.27 -48.29 -28.87
C GLU A 262 -15.62 -47.55 -28.76
N SER A 263 -15.59 -46.26 -28.66
CA SER A 263 -16.77 -45.39 -28.57
C SER A 263 -16.80 -44.38 -29.70
N ILE A 264 -17.97 -44.29 -30.36
CA ILE A 264 -18.27 -43.31 -31.40
C ILE A 264 -19.14 -42.16 -30.92
N ARG A 265 -19.48 -42.12 -29.61
CA ARG A 265 -20.32 -41.06 -29.01
C ARG A 265 -19.52 -39.79 -28.81
N ARG A 266 -20.14 -38.62 -29.08
CA ARG A 266 -19.50 -37.30 -28.92
C ARG A 266 -19.27 -36.91 -27.46
N GLY A 267 -20.23 -37.22 -26.58
CA GLY A 267 -20.15 -36.93 -25.14
C GLY A 267 -20.68 -38.13 -24.35
N TYR A 268 -19.83 -38.64 -23.43
CA TYR A 268 -20.22 -39.73 -22.58
C TYR A 268 -19.42 -39.73 -21.28
N SER A 269 -19.97 -40.37 -20.26
CA SER A 269 -19.34 -40.59 -18.97
C SER A 269 -19.18 -42.07 -18.69
N LEU A 270 -18.03 -42.45 -18.19
CA LEU A 270 -17.70 -43.81 -17.74
C LEU A 270 -17.56 -43.77 -16.21
N GLU A 271 -18.38 -44.48 -15.50
CA GLU A 271 -18.46 -44.46 -14.05
C GLU A 271 -18.07 -45.85 -13.50
N HIS A 272 -16.98 -45.89 -12.75
CA HIS A 272 -16.52 -47.04 -12.02
C HIS A 272 -16.71 -46.79 -10.52
N SER A 273 -17.96 -46.82 -10.05
CA SER A 273 -18.34 -46.46 -8.68
C SER A 273 -17.75 -47.42 -7.62
N ASN A 274 -17.50 -48.66 -7.97
CA ASN A 274 -16.94 -49.69 -7.11
C ASN A 274 -15.45 -49.97 -7.41
N GLY A 275 -14.75 -48.99 -8.05
CA GLY A 275 -13.40 -49.21 -8.52
C GLY A 275 -13.33 -49.94 -9.86
N VAL A 276 -12.13 -50.24 -10.29
CA VAL A 276 -11.80 -50.91 -11.56
C VAL A 276 -11.15 -52.25 -11.25
N GLY A 277 -11.84 -53.37 -11.51
CA GLY A 277 -11.35 -54.72 -11.21
C GLY A 277 -10.37 -55.25 -12.27
N GLU A 278 -10.58 -54.92 -13.55
CA GLU A 278 -9.75 -55.34 -14.69
C GLU A 278 -9.28 -54.10 -15.48
N PRO A 279 -8.12 -54.15 -16.16
CA PRO A 279 -7.65 -53.04 -16.98
C PRO A 279 -8.62 -52.79 -18.14
N TYR A 280 -9.04 -51.51 -18.31
CA TYR A 280 -9.82 -51.05 -19.47
C TYR A 280 -8.94 -50.13 -20.34
N SER A 281 -9.08 -50.31 -21.66
CA SER A 281 -8.52 -49.42 -22.68
C SER A 281 -9.67 -48.90 -23.55
N TYR A 282 -9.96 -47.60 -23.39
CA TYR A 282 -11.02 -46.91 -24.09
C TYR A 282 -10.42 -46.25 -25.32
N MET A 283 -11.02 -46.52 -26.50
CA MET A 283 -10.53 -46.07 -27.81
C MET A 283 -11.47 -45.03 -28.40
N ILE A 284 -10.88 -43.99 -28.99
CA ILE A 284 -11.58 -42.94 -29.71
C ILE A 284 -10.89 -42.75 -31.04
N ALA A 285 -11.66 -42.91 -32.14
CA ALA A 285 -11.11 -42.74 -33.48
C ALA A 285 -10.72 -41.29 -33.73
N LEU A 286 -9.55 -41.10 -34.35
CA LEU A 286 -9.09 -39.77 -34.78
C LEU A 286 -9.99 -39.25 -35.91
N SER A 287 -10.58 -38.10 -35.72
CA SER A 287 -11.47 -37.43 -36.66
C SER A 287 -10.82 -36.17 -37.21
N ASP A 288 -10.96 -35.97 -38.53
CA ASP A 288 -10.65 -34.72 -39.22
C ASP A 288 -11.93 -34.02 -39.77
N VAL A 289 -13.09 -34.54 -39.40
CA VAL A 289 -14.39 -34.00 -39.81
C VAL A 289 -14.71 -32.73 -39.01
N THR A 290 -15.13 -31.69 -39.70
CA THR A 290 -15.58 -30.43 -39.13
C THR A 290 -16.64 -30.66 -38.04
N GLY A 291 -16.48 -30.06 -36.88
CA GLY A 291 -17.36 -30.21 -35.72
C GLY A 291 -16.95 -31.32 -34.72
N TYR A 292 -15.81 -32.02 -34.98
CA TYR A 292 -15.29 -33.14 -34.17
C TYR A 292 -13.75 -33.06 -33.99
N GLU A 293 -13.17 -31.87 -34.09
CA GLU A 293 -11.73 -31.70 -34.12
C GLU A 293 -11.10 -31.72 -32.72
N ILE A 294 -11.83 -31.32 -31.69
CA ILE A 294 -11.29 -31.17 -30.33
C ILE A 294 -11.81 -32.30 -29.46
N LEU A 295 -10.89 -33.02 -28.84
CA LEU A 295 -11.16 -34.02 -27.81
C LEU A 295 -10.75 -33.50 -26.45
N ASN A 296 -11.71 -33.51 -25.52
CA ASN A 296 -11.44 -33.27 -24.07
C ASN A 296 -11.72 -34.57 -23.31
N ILE A 297 -10.79 -34.92 -22.38
CA ILE A 297 -11.00 -36.02 -21.46
C ILE A 297 -10.74 -35.50 -20.05
N LEU A 298 -11.71 -35.66 -19.15
CA LEU A 298 -11.60 -35.34 -17.74
C LEU A 298 -11.60 -36.67 -16.95
N ALA A 299 -10.49 -36.98 -16.30
CA ALA A 299 -10.37 -38.10 -15.39
C ALA A 299 -10.45 -37.60 -13.93
N VAL A 300 -11.30 -38.23 -13.14
CA VAL A 300 -11.49 -37.92 -11.72
C VAL A 300 -11.09 -39.12 -10.89
N ASN A 301 -10.26 -38.87 -9.87
CA ASN A 301 -9.66 -39.86 -8.94
C ASN A 301 -8.77 -40.91 -9.60
N SER A 302 -8.35 -40.71 -10.84
CA SER A 302 -7.42 -41.63 -11.50
C SER A 302 -5.96 -41.33 -11.07
N GLU A 303 -5.25 -42.33 -10.53
CA GLU A 303 -3.84 -42.21 -10.13
C GLU A 303 -2.85 -42.67 -11.23
N VAL A 304 -3.37 -43.18 -12.33
CA VAL A 304 -2.56 -43.70 -13.44
C VAL A 304 -1.73 -42.57 -14.05
N THR A 305 -0.41 -42.68 -14.00
CA THR A 305 0.51 -41.65 -14.53
C THR A 305 0.53 -41.62 -16.07
N ASP A 306 0.60 -42.82 -16.68
CA ASP A 306 0.70 -42.99 -18.14
C ASP A 306 -0.63 -43.55 -18.63
N TRP A 307 -1.56 -42.61 -18.92
CA TRP A 307 -2.95 -42.97 -19.12
C TRP A 307 -3.52 -42.64 -20.51
N VAL A 308 -2.88 -41.74 -21.29
CA VAL A 308 -3.30 -41.39 -22.66
C VAL A 308 -2.20 -41.74 -23.66
N PHE A 309 -2.60 -42.39 -24.73
CA PHE A 309 -1.73 -42.83 -25.82
C PHE A 309 -2.40 -42.54 -27.15
N VAL A 310 -1.63 -42.54 -28.23
CA VAL A 310 -2.10 -42.55 -29.61
C VAL A 310 -1.45 -43.73 -30.35
N CYS A 311 -2.21 -44.42 -31.18
CA CYS A 311 -1.78 -45.64 -31.79
C CYS A 311 -2.41 -45.84 -33.18
N ASN A 312 -1.86 -46.83 -33.92
CA ASN A 312 -2.51 -47.42 -35.05
C ASN A 312 -3.20 -48.70 -34.59
N ALA A 313 -4.55 -48.71 -34.61
CA ALA A 313 -5.36 -49.83 -34.18
C ALA A 313 -5.57 -50.83 -35.32
N TYR A 314 -5.53 -52.09 -34.96
CA TYR A 314 -5.80 -53.19 -35.91
C TYR A 314 -6.87 -54.11 -35.34
N PHE A 315 -7.55 -54.83 -36.24
CA PHE A 315 -8.58 -55.81 -35.86
C PHE A 315 -7.94 -57.03 -35.17
N PHE A 316 -8.45 -57.36 -34.01
CA PHE A 316 -7.99 -58.54 -33.23
C PHE A 316 -8.97 -59.70 -33.37
N LYS A 317 -10.27 -59.45 -33.44
CA LYS A 317 -11.37 -60.35 -33.73
C LYS A 317 -12.37 -59.62 -34.62
N GLU A 318 -13.33 -60.31 -35.17
CA GLU A 318 -14.30 -59.77 -36.18
C GLU A 318 -14.92 -58.43 -35.79
N SER A 319 -15.04 -58.11 -34.48
CA SER A 319 -15.71 -56.89 -34.02
C SER A 319 -14.86 -56.00 -33.05
N SER A 320 -13.62 -56.39 -32.74
CA SER A 320 -12.84 -55.60 -31.77
C SER A 320 -11.48 -55.15 -32.35
N ARG A 321 -11.15 -53.90 -32.10
CA ARG A 321 -9.84 -53.31 -32.40
C ARG A 321 -8.98 -53.23 -31.16
N ILE A 322 -7.66 -53.40 -31.31
CA ILE A 322 -6.68 -53.19 -30.24
C ILE A 322 -5.44 -52.48 -30.78
N CYS A 323 -4.61 -51.94 -29.88
CA CYS A 323 -3.30 -51.38 -30.21
C CYS A 323 -2.19 -52.22 -29.54
N LYS A 324 -1.18 -52.64 -30.31
CA LYS A 324 0.01 -53.26 -29.77
C LYS A 324 1.07 -52.28 -29.35
N GLU A 325 1.15 -51.17 -30.10
CA GLU A 325 2.16 -50.12 -29.90
C GLU A 325 1.49 -48.77 -30.00
N GLY A 326 2.05 -47.81 -29.26
CA GLY A 326 1.52 -46.44 -29.29
C GLY A 326 2.51 -45.39 -28.76
N PHE A 327 2.24 -44.15 -29.08
CA PHE A 327 3.01 -43.03 -28.56
C PHE A 327 2.34 -42.46 -27.32
N HIS A 328 3.13 -42.02 -26.38
CA HIS A 328 2.66 -41.50 -25.11
C HIS A 328 2.19 -40.04 -25.20
N LEU A 329 0.95 -39.73 -24.83
CA LEU A 329 0.36 -38.41 -24.85
C LEU A 329 0.03 -37.86 -23.45
N SER A 330 0.27 -38.66 -22.36
CA SER A 330 -0.10 -38.23 -21.00
C SER A 330 0.63 -36.99 -20.53
N HIS A 331 1.77 -36.65 -21.14
CA HIS A 331 2.50 -35.39 -20.85
C HIS A 331 1.75 -34.12 -21.28
N LEU A 332 0.76 -34.25 -22.19
CA LEU A 332 -0.13 -33.16 -22.62
C LEU A 332 -1.31 -32.95 -21.67
N SER A 333 -1.52 -33.83 -20.73
CA SER A 333 -2.52 -33.64 -19.68
C SER A 333 -2.08 -32.62 -18.66
N GLU A 334 -3.03 -32.04 -17.94
CA GLU A 334 -2.78 -31.14 -16.82
C GLU A 334 -3.61 -31.54 -15.60
N ILE A 335 -3.07 -31.33 -14.41
CA ILE A 335 -3.87 -31.45 -13.19
C ILE A 335 -4.83 -30.28 -13.16
N ALA A 336 -6.14 -30.56 -13.22
CA ALA A 336 -7.16 -29.53 -13.21
C ALA A 336 -7.42 -29.00 -11.80
N PRO A 337 -7.64 -27.67 -11.63
CA PRO A 337 -7.92 -27.07 -10.34
C PRO A 337 -9.11 -27.70 -9.64
N SER A 338 -8.91 -28.07 -8.37
CA SER A 338 -9.93 -28.71 -7.53
C SER A 338 -9.66 -28.50 -6.04
N THR A 339 -10.73 -28.50 -5.24
CA THR A 339 -10.63 -28.37 -3.79
C THR A 339 -10.45 -29.72 -3.06
N LYS A 340 -11.06 -30.78 -3.58
CA LYS A 340 -11.10 -32.10 -2.93
C LYS A 340 -10.69 -33.25 -3.84
N LEU A 341 -11.08 -33.21 -5.12
CA LEU A 341 -10.95 -34.33 -6.05
C LEU A 341 -9.61 -34.28 -6.79
N LYS A 342 -9.02 -35.42 -7.08
CA LYS A 342 -7.88 -35.54 -8.00
C LYS A 342 -8.43 -35.50 -9.42
N ARG A 343 -8.33 -34.35 -10.10
CA ARG A 343 -8.84 -34.14 -11.46
C ARG A 343 -7.69 -33.97 -12.43
N ARG A 344 -7.73 -34.65 -13.56
CA ARG A 344 -6.80 -34.53 -14.68
C ARG A 344 -7.57 -34.20 -15.94
N PHE A 345 -7.11 -33.21 -16.65
CA PHE A 345 -7.71 -32.76 -17.88
C PHE A 345 -6.74 -32.95 -19.04
N PHE A 346 -7.23 -33.55 -20.11
CA PHE A 346 -6.49 -33.74 -21.35
C PHE A 346 -7.27 -33.11 -22.48
N ARG A 347 -6.61 -32.30 -23.30
CA ARG A 347 -7.20 -31.65 -24.48
C ARG A 347 -6.26 -31.78 -25.65
N ILE A 348 -6.78 -32.19 -26.80
CA ILE A 348 -6.02 -32.29 -28.03
C ILE A 348 -6.90 -31.96 -29.28
N ASN A 349 -6.26 -31.34 -30.26
CA ASN A 349 -6.86 -31.20 -31.60
C ASN A 349 -6.54 -32.43 -32.44
N MET A 350 -7.55 -33.29 -32.66
CA MET A 350 -7.43 -34.56 -33.40
C MET A 350 -7.11 -34.36 -34.86
N SER A 351 -7.69 -33.33 -35.51
CA SER A 351 -7.42 -33.03 -36.92
C SER A 351 -5.98 -32.59 -37.15
N LYS A 352 -5.41 -31.77 -36.25
CA LYS A 352 -3.99 -31.40 -36.32
C LYS A 352 -3.10 -32.61 -36.10
N LEU A 353 -3.42 -33.49 -35.14
CA LEU A 353 -2.65 -34.72 -34.88
C LEU A 353 -2.67 -35.65 -36.05
N LYS A 354 -3.83 -35.91 -36.65
CA LYS A 354 -3.99 -36.77 -37.84
C LYS A 354 -3.28 -36.21 -39.07
N LYS A 355 -3.31 -34.87 -39.26
CA LYS A 355 -2.58 -34.20 -40.33
C LYS A 355 -1.05 -34.32 -40.15
N TYR A 356 -0.57 -34.29 -38.91
CA TYR A 356 0.86 -34.43 -38.58
C TYR A 356 1.34 -35.87 -38.72
N ARG A 357 0.52 -36.87 -38.31
CA ARG A 357 0.83 -38.30 -38.32
C ARG A 357 -0.36 -39.08 -38.92
N LYS A 358 -0.33 -39.24 -40.24
CA LYS A 358 -1.40 -39.92 -41.04
C LYS A 358 -1.58 -41.40 -40.73
N ASP A 359 -0.50 -42.03 -40.17
CA ASP A 359 -0.46 -43.42 -39.76
C ASP A 359 -1.27 -43.75 -38.51
N LEU A 360 -1.58 -42.74 -37.72
CA LEU A 360 -2.31 -42.91 -36.45
C LEU A 360 -3.82 -42.92 -36.68
N THR A 361 -4.50 -43.82 -35.99
CA THR A 361 -5.94 -44.03 -36.17
C THR A 361 -6.78 -43.74 -34.91
N HIS A 362 -6.22 -43.97 -33.71
CA HIS A 362 -6.96 -43.89 -32.45
C HIS A 362 -6.17 -43.24 -31.32
N ILE A 363 -6.90 -42.54 -30.47
CA ILE A 363 -6.47 -42.12 -29.12
C ILE A 363 -6.99 -43.13 -28.12
N VAL A 364 -6.16 -43.59 -27.21
CA VAL A 364 -6.50 -44.58 -26.19
C VAL A 364 -6.24 -44.00 -24.80
N PHE A 365 -7.22 -44.07 -23.89
CA PHE A 365 -6.98 -43.80 -22.47
C PHE A 365 -7.26 -45.04 -21.64
N LYS A 366 -6.49 -45.21 -20.59
CA LYS A 366 -6.46 -46.44 -19.76
C LYS A 366 -7.04 -46.18 -18.38
N ALA A 367 -7.87 -47.12 -17.92
CA ALA A 367 -8.26 -47.25 -16.53
C ALA A 367 -7.60 -48.54 -15.99
N LEU A 368 -6.76 -48.42 -14.98
CA LEU A 368 -6.07 -49.52 -14.31
C LEU A 368 -6.84 -49.97 -13.06
N PRO A 369 -6.65 -51.23 -12.60
CA PRO A 369 -7.26 -51.71 -11.40
C PRO A 369 -7.03 -50.83 -10.19
N THR A 370 -8.13 -50.51 -9.49
CA THR A 370 -8.14 -49.69 -8.26
C THR A 370 -9.43 -49.97 -7.51
N ASP A 371 -9.38 -49.96 -6.17
CA ASP A 371 -10.57 -50.09 -5.32
C ASP A 371 -11.34 -48.79 -5.10
N GLU A 372 -10.71 -47.65 -5.49
CA GLU A 372 -11.34 -46.34 -5.37
C GLU A 372 -12.28 -46.04 -6.55
N PRO A 373 -13.36 -45.29 -6.35
CA PRO A 373 -14.24 -44.86 -7.44
C PRO A 373 -13.51 -43.93 -8.42
N VAL A 374 -13.56 -44.28 -9.70
CA VAL A 374 -12.91 -43.52 -10.79
C VAL A 374 -13.95 -43.15 -11.86
N TYR A 375 -13.87 -41.93 -12.37
CA TYR A 375 -14.75 -41.39 -13.39
C TYR A 375 -13.96 -40.82 -14.56
N TYR A 376 -14.41 -41.11 -15.78
CA TYR A 376 -13.87 -40.54 -17.00
C TYR A 376 -15.04 -39.90 -17.79
N HIS A 377 -14.82 -38.67 -18.20
CA HIS A 377 -15.76 -37.91 -18.98
C HIS A 377 -15.07 -37.51 -20.29
N VAL A 378 -15.78 -37.75 -21.42
CA VAL A 378 -15.28 -37.46 -22.76
C VAL A 378 -16.24 -36.47 -23.43
N ASP A 379 -15.69 -35.42 -24.04
CA ASP A 379 -16.44 -34.39 -24.81
C ASP A 379 -15.67 -34.11 -26.09
N ILE A 380 -16.29 -34.37 -27.23
CA ILE A 380 -15.77 -34.13 -28.58
C ILE A 380 -16.61 -33.03 -29.23
N HIS A 381 -15.97 -31.96 -29.70
CA HIS A 381 -16.64 -30.82 -30.27
C HIS A 381 -15.82 -30.15 -31.38
N GLY A 382 -16.41 -29.21 -32.10
CA GLY A 382 -15.75 -28.38 -33.07
C GLY A 382 -14.89 -27.30 -32.42
N SER A 383 -13.88 -26.78 -33.12
CA SER A 383 -12.95 -25.75 -32.61
C SER A 383 -13.68 -24.51 -32.12
N ASP A 384 -14.73 -24.08 -32.78
CA ASP A 384 -15.45 -22.82 -32.54
C ASP A 384 -16.65 -22.96 -31.58
N GLN A 385 -17.07 -24.19 -31.26
CA GLN A 385 -18.28 -24.43 -30.46
C GLN A 385 -18.12 -24.11 -28.97
N ARG A 386 -16.91 -24.09 -28.45
CA ARG A 386 -16.60 -23.87 -27.03
C ARG A 386 -15.77 -22.63 -26.77
N SER A 387 -15.43 -21.85 -27.80
CA SER A 387 -14.68 -20.61 -27.69
C SER A 387 -15.62 -19.41 -27.90
N ILE A 388 -15.74 -18.58 -26.90
CA ILE A 388 -16.65 -17.43 -26.87
C ILE A 388 -15.85 -16.14 -26.64
N THR A 389 -16.00 -15.18 -27.55
CA THR A 389 -15.46 -13.83 -27.35
C THR A 389 -16.43 -13.00 -26.50
N VAL A 390 -15.97 -12.52 -25.35
CA VAL A 390 -16.79 -11.80 -24.39
C VAL A 390 -16.63 -10.30 -24.58
N ASN A 391 -17.74 -9.63 -24.83
CA ASN A 391 -17.79 -8.17 -24.76
C ASN A 391 -18.03 -7.74 -23.31
N LEU A 392 -17.04 -7.11 -22.68
CA LEU A 392 -17.12 -6.67 -21.31
C LEU A 392 -18.11 -5.50 -21.11
N PRO A 393 -18.88 -5.46 -20.00
CA PRO A 393 -19.71 -4.31 -19.68
C PRO A 393 -18.84 -3.10 -19.31
N ASN A 394 -19.41 -1.90 -19.41
CA ASN A 394 -18.71 -0.67 -19.02
C ASN A 394 -18.35 -0.71 -17.52
N TRP A 395 -17.25 -0.09 -17.11
CA TRP A 395 -16.70 -0.16 -15.74
C TRP A 395 -17.67 0.27 -14.65
N PHE A 396 -18.49 1.26 -14.93
CA PHE A 396 -19.48 1.81 -14.00
C PHE A 396 -20.87 1.19 -14.16
N SER A 397 -21.04 0.25 -15.09
CA SER A 397 -22.32 -0.40 -15.31
C SER A 397 -22.60 -1.39 -14.19
N LEU A 398 -23.74 -1.25 -13.53
CA LEU A 398 -24.24 -2.21 -12.55
C LEU A 398 -25.01 -3.37 -13.20
N THR A 399 -25.19 -3.34 -14.53
CA THR A 399 -25.96 -4.36 -15.24
C THR A 399 -25.19 -5.67 -15.32
N ASN A 400 -25.88 -6.77 -15.08
CA ASN A 400 -25.37 -8.12 -15.28
C ASN A 400 -25.52 -8.49 -16.74
N ARG A 401 -24.41 -8.81 -17.42
CA ARG A 401 -24.40 -9.25 -18.82
C ARG A 401 -24.31 -10.76 -18.90
N VAL A 402 -25.28 -11.37 -19.51
CA VAL A 402 -25.26 -12.81 -19.76
C VAL A 402 -24.37 -13.09 -20.98
N ILE A 403 -23.39 -13.99 -20.78
CA ILE A 403 -22.46 -14.46 -21.81
C ILE A 403 -23.07 -15.69 -22.48
N LEU A 404 -23.61 -16.62 -21.69
CA LEU A 404 -24.22 -17.85 -22.16
C LEU A 404 -25.39 -18.21 -21.23
N GLU A 405 -26.58 -18.32 -21.76
CA GLU A 405 -27.77 -18.69 -20.98
C GLU A 405 -27.70 -20.14 -20.50
N ARG A 406 -27.20 -21.05 -21.34
CA ARG A 406 -27.09 -22.47 -21.02
C ARG A 406 -25.90 -23.10 -21.75
N THR A 407 -25.02 -23.80 -21.02
CA THR A 407 -23.96 -24.62 -21.63
C THR A 407 -24.57 -25.86 -22.32
N ALA A 408 -23.83 -26.43 -23.26
CA ALA A 408 -24.27 -27.70 -23.88
C ALA A 408 -24.22 -28.82 -22.81
N GLU A 409 -25.09 -29.81 -23.00
CA GLU A 409 -25.13 -30.98 -22.14
C GLU A 409 -23.84 -31.77 -22.21
N LYS A 410 -23.40 -32.26 -21.04
CA LYS A 410 -22.14 -33.02 -20.88
C LYS A 410 -20.87 -32.31 -21.32
N ALA A 411 -20.95 -30.99 -21.51
CA ALA A 411 -19.78 -30.20 -21.87
C ALA A 411 -18.79 -30.14 -20.69
N ILE A 412 -17.52 -30.40 -20.99
CA ILE A 412 -16.42 -30.37 -20.00
C ILE A 412 -15.68 -29.04 -20.02
N TYR A 413 -15.57 -28.36 -21.17
CA TYR A 413 -14.70 -27.24 -21.36
C TYR A 413 -15.36 -26.11 -22.13
N TYR A 414 -15.12 -24.88 -21.64
CA TYR A 414 -15.37 -23.63 -22.37
C TYR A 414 -14.19 -22.68 -22.21
N GLU A 415 -13.96 -21.89 -23.21
CA GLU A 415 -12.93 -20.86 -23.27
C GLU A 415 -13.57 -19.52 -23.59
N LEU A 416 -13.42 -18.55 -22.67
CA LEU A 416 -13.93 -17.19 -22.81
C LEU A 416 -12.75 -16.25 -23.06
N SER A 417 -12.66 -15.71 -24.27
CA SER A 417 -11.64 -14.74 -24.66
C SER A 417 -12.09 -13.32 -24.27
N LEU A 418 -11.20 -12.55 -23.62
CA LEU A 418 -11.46 -11.23 -23.07
C LEU A 418 -10.57 -10.16 -23.76
N PRO A 419 -10.82 -9.81 -25.04
CA PRO A 419 -9.92 -8.90 -25.79
C PRO A 419 -9.83 -7.50 -25.18
N HIS A 420 -10.87 -7.05 -24.48
CA HIS A 420 -10.95 -5.73 -23.85
C HIS A 420 -10.56 -5.70 -22.37
N LEU A 421 -10.09 -6.82 -21.80
CA LEU A 421 -9.51 -6.84 -20.47
C LEU A 421 -8.01 -6.50 -20.59
N SER A 422 -7.67 -5.22 -20.45
CA SER A 422 -6.32 -4.72 -20.70
C SER A 422 -5.79 -3.80 -19.60
N LYS A 423 -6.65 -3.25 -18.74
CA LYS A 423 -6.28 -2.19 -17.79
C LYS A 423 -6.37 -2.67 -16.35
N ILE A 424 -5.37 -2.29 -15.55
CA ILE A 424 -5.26 -2.69 -14.14
C ILE A 424 -6.46 -2.27 -13.30
N MET A 425 -7.13 -1.17 -13.65
CA MET A 425 -8.30 -0.68 -12.92
C MET A 425 -9.56 -1.50 -13.18
N GLN A 426 -9.60 -2.32 -14.26
CA GLN A 426 -10.76 -3.11 -14.58
C GLN A 426 -11.00 -4.21 -13.54
N PHE A 427 -12.24 -4.29 -13.06
CA PHE A 427 -12.65 -5.29 -12.08
C PHE A 427 -14.06 -5.80 -12.41
N TYR A 428 -14.16 -7.10 -12.64
CA TYR A 428 -15.43 -7.76 -12.96
C TYR A 428 -15.69 -8.94 -12.01
N LYS A 429 -16.96 -9.30 -11.87
CA LYS A 429 -17.43 -10.50 -11.18
C LYS A 429 -18.03 -11.44 -12.21
N LEU A 430 -17.41 -12.61 -12.37
CA LEU A 430 -17.93 -13.70 -13.19
C LEU A 430 -18.78 -14.62 -12.33
N THR A 431 -20.03 -14.82 -12.71
CA THR A 431 -20.94 -15.77 -12.08
C THR A 431 -21.14 -16.94 -13.03
N VAL A 432 -20.87 -18.15 -12.55
CA VAL A 432 -21.15 -19.42 -13.24
C VAL A 432 -22.13 -20.19 -12.37
N GLU A 433 -23.36 -20.20 -12.78
CA GLU A 433 -24.49 -20.71 -12.01
C GLU A 433 -24.95 -22.06 -12.56
N PRO A 434 -24.94 -23.13 -11.75
CA PRO A 434 -25.51 -24.42 -12.17
C PRO A 434 -27.02 -24.32 -12.29
N LEU A 435 -27.57 -24.74 -13.43
CA LEU A 435 -29.01 -24.74 -13.71
C LEU A 435 -29.64 -26.09 -13.39
N GLU A 436 -29.24 -27.12 -14.14
CA GLU A 436 -29.76 -28.49 -13.98
C GLU A 436 -28.60 -29.43 -13.73
N CYS A 437 -28.64 -30.16 -12.61
CA CYS A 437 -27.62 -31.10 -12.22
C CYS A 437 -28.23 -32.50 -12.04
N SER A 438 -27.64 -33.51 -12.67
CA SER A 438 -28.06 -34.90 -12.49
C SER A 438 -27.51 -35.55 -11.24
N LYS A 439 -26.48 -34.90 -10.61
CA LYS A 439 -25.88 -35.34 -9.33
C LYS A 439 -26.01 -34.22 -8.30
N SER A 440 -26.16 -34.59 -7.02
CA SER A 440 -26.22 -33.66 -5.92
C SER A 440 -24.92 -32.89 -5.70
N GLU A 441 -23.76 -33.51 -5.90
CA GLU A 441 -22.45 -32.90 -5.81
C GLU A 441 -21.94 -32.58 -7.21
N HIS A 442 -21.51 -31.34 -7.40
CA HIS A 442 -20.88 -30.88 -8.63
C HIS A 442 -19.64 -30.07 -8.33
N HIS A 443 -18.71 -30.04 -9.26
CA HIS A 443 -17.45 -29.33 -9.14
C HIS A 443 -17.02 -28.71 -10.48
N ALA A 444 -17.04 -27.39 -10.56
CA ALA A 444 -16.49 -26.68 -11.70
C ALA A 444 -15.33 -25.77 -11.25
N SER A 445 -14.38 -25.52 -12.14
CA SER A 445 -13.28 -24.60 -11.93
C SER A 445 -13.20 -23.55 -13.00
N VAL A 446 -12.87 -22.34 -12.59
CA VAL A 446 -12.67 -21.16 -13.42
C VAL A 446 -11.21 -20.74 -13.30
N THR A 447 -10.49 -20.67 -14.41
CA THR A 447 -9.09 -20.21 -14.43
C THR A 447 -8.96 -19.01 -15.33
N LEU A 448 -8.69 -17.82 -14.79
CA LEU A 448 -8.27 -16.65 -15.57
C LEU A 448 -6.79 -16.80 -15.87
N THR A 449 -6.41 -16.76 -17.14
CA THR A 449 -5.02 -16.76 -17.62
C THR A 449 -4.71 -15.40 -18.23
N VAL A 450 -3.66 -14.75 -17.75
CA VAL A 450 -3.16 -13.45 -18.23
C VAL A 450 -1.77 -13.67 -18.84
N PRO A 451 -1.66 -13.77 -20.18
CA PRO A 451 -0.41 -14.21 -20.81
C PRO A 451 0.77 -13.27 -20.63
N TRP A 452 0.55 -11.94 -20.68
CA TRP A 452 1.62 -10.93 -20.59
C TRP A 452 2.27 -10.79 -19.21
N SER A 453 1.60 -11.30 -18.17
CA SER A 453 2.09 -11.28 -16.79
C SER A 453 2.27 -12.68 -16.19
N ASN A 454 2.06 -13.74 -16.97
CA ASN A 454 2.09 -15.14 -16.51
C ASN A 454 1.23 -15.37 -15.24
N GLU A 455 0.15 -14.59 -15.11
CA GLU A 455 -0.77 -14.70 -13.97
C GLU A 455 -1.90 -15.68 -14.30
N ASN A 456 -2.17 -16.59 -13.38
CA ASN A 456 -3.36 -17.43 -13.40
C ASN A 456 -4.09 -17.34 -12.06
N TYR A 457 -5.41 -17.15 -12.13
CA TYR A 457 -6.27 -17.10 -10.95
C TYR A 457 -7.34 -18.15 -11.03
N ASN A 458 -7.47 -18.96 -9.99
CA ASN A 458 -8.42 -20.04 -9.93
C ASN A 458 -9.59 -19.71 -9.00
N GLY A 459 -10.80 -19.96 -9.48
CA GLY A 459 -12.04 -19.94 -8.73
C GLY A 459 -12.70 -21.32 -8.76
N PHE A 460 -13.42 -21.68 -7.71
CA PHE A 460 -14.11 -22.95 -7.58
C PHE A 460 -15.59 -22.74 -7.40
N ILE A 461 -16.40 -23.56 -8.06
CA ILE A 461 -17.85 -23.55 -7.98
C ILE A 461 -18.27 -24.95 -7.55
N THR A 462 -18.84 -25.04 -6.37
CA THR A 462 -19.32 -26.26 -5.75
C THR A 462 -20.66 -25.98 -5.10
N ASN A 463 -21.33 -27.00 -4.59
CA ASN A 463 -22.59 -26.84 -3.86
C ASN A 463 -22.48 -25.81 -2.71
N THR A 464 -21.31 -25.76 -2.05
CA THR A 464 -21.04 -24.87 -0.90
C THR A 464 -20.40 -23.54 -1.31
N MET A 465 -19.79 -23.44 -2.50
CA MET A 465 -19.07 -22.27 -3.02
C MET A 465 -19.77 -21.73 -4.26
N LYS A 466 -20.78 -20.88 -4.07
CA LYS A 466 -21.52 -20.23 -5.15
C LYS A 466 -21.13 -18.76 -5.38
N LYS A 467 -20.02 -18.32 -4.75
CA LYS A 467 -19.58 -16.91 -4.86
C LYS A 467 -19.06 -16.59 -6.25
N PRO A 468 -19.36 -15.39 -6.79
CA PRO A 468 -18.78 -14.92 -8.04
C PRO A 468 -17.25 -14.93 -8.00
N VAL A 469 -16.63 -15.27 -9.14
CA VAL A 469 -15.17 -15.25 -9.29
C VAL A 469 -14.74 -13.84 -9.72
N ASN A 470 -13.81 -13.25 -8.98
CA ASN A 470 -13.28 -11.93 -9.29
C ASN A 470 -12.29 -12.00 -10.46
N ILE A 471 -12.57 -11.22 -11.50
CA ILE A 471 -11.74 -11.06 -12.69
C ILE A 471 -11.07 -9.70 -12.60
N ARG A 472 -9.75 -9.70 -12.43
CA ARG A 472 -8.94 -8.48 -12.29
C ARG A 472 -7.52 -8.73 -12.77
N LEU A 473 -6.80 -7.64 -13.07
CA LEU A 473 -5.40 -7.67 -13.48
C LEU A 473 -4.52 -7.07 -12.37
N HIS A 474 -3.26 -7.48 -12.31
CA HIS A 474 -2.22 -6.82 -11.52
C HIS A 474 -1.22 -6.05 -12.37
N SER A 475 -1.28 -6.25 -13.70
CA SER A 475 -0.48 -5.55 -14.69
C SER A 475 -1.36 -5.21 -15.90
N SER A 476 -1.27 -3.98 -16.38
CA SER A 476 -1.93 -3.59 -17.64
C SER A 476 -1.28 -4.31 -18.82
N LYS A 477 -2.07 -4.53 -19.89
CA LYS A 477 -1.56 -5.14 -21.11
C LYS A 477 -0.61 -4.17 -21.82
N PRO A 478 0.63 -4.58 -22.16
CA PRO A 478 1.54 -3.78 -22.99
C PRO A 478 1.00 -3.57 -24.41
N ASN A 479 1.24 -2.39 -25.00
CA ASN A 479 0.74 -2.06 -26.35
C ASN A 479 1.28 -2.97 -27.46
N VAL A 480 2.46 -3.53 -27.26
CA VAL A 480 3.13 -4.36 -28.28
C VAL A 480 2.61 -5.79 -28.33
N GLU A 481 1.86 -6.24 -27.32
CA GLU A 481 1.40 -7.63 -27.23
C GLU A 481 0.00 -7.82 -27.79
N ASN A 482 -0.11 -8.74 -28.79
CA ASN A 482 -1.38 -9.14 -29.37
C ASN A 482 -2.13 -10.22 -28.56
N GLN A 483 -1.55 -10.67 -27.45
CA GLN A 483 -2.16 -11.72 -26.63
C GLN A 483 -3.38 -11.21 -25.88
N THR A 484 -4.38 -12.07 -25.69
CA THR A 484 -5.61 -11.77 -24.96
C THR A 484 -5.72 -12.58 -23.68
N ALA A 485 -6.30 -11.97 -22.64
CA ALA A 485 -6.64 -12.70 -21.42
C ALA A 485 -7.78 -13.69 -21.71
N VAL A 486 -7.67 -14.88 -21.12
CA VAL A 486 -8.60 -15.99 -21.37
C VAL A 486 -9.09 -16.58 -20.07
N ILE A 487 -10.38 -16.85 -19.98
CA ILE A 487 -10.96 -17.64 -18.89
C ILE A 487 -11.21 -19.06 -19.38
N LYS A 488 -10.55 -20.03 -18.77
CA LYS A 488 -10.78 -21.45 -18.98
C LYS A 488 -11.77 -21.96 -17.94
N LEU A 489 -12.84 -22.58 -18.41
CA LEU A 489 -13.85 -23.21 -17.57
C LEU A 489 -13.74 -24.73 -17.72
N ILE A 490 -13.46 -25.44 -16.64
CA ILE A 490 -13.54 -26.92 -16.59
C ILE A 490 -14.77 -27.24 -15.75
N LEU A 491 -15.85 -27.60 -16.46
CA LEU A 491 -17.18 -27.81 -15.92
C LEU A 491 -17.39 -29.25 -15.46
N ASP A 492 -18.39 -29.44 -14.64
CA ASP A 492 -18.88 -30.76 -14.30
C ASP A 492 -19.90 -31.20 -15.34
N PRO A 493 -19.71 -32.33 -16.04
CA PRO A 493 -20.61 -32.77 -17.07
C PRO A 493 -21.98 -33.25 -16.56
N SER A 494 -22.15 -33.36 -15.24
CA SER A 494 -23.44 -33.64 -14.62
C SER A 494 -24.39 -32.47 -14.57
N CYS A 495 -23.90 -31.24 -14.83
CA CYS A 495 -24.67 -30.00 -14.78
C CYS A 495 -24.63 -29.22 -16.11
N THR A 496 -25.63 -28.42 -16.34
CA THR A 496 -25.60 -27.30 -17.30
C THR A 496 -25.42 -26.00 -16.51
N TYR A 497 -24.80 -24.98 -17.11
CA TYR A 497 -24.45 -23.73 -16.43
C TYR A 497 -24.91 -22.51 -17.19
N LYS A 498 -25.34 -21.48 -16.47
CA LYS A 498 -25.51 -20.11 -16.94
C LYS A 498 -24.24 -19.31 -16.58
N ILE A 499 -23.73 -18.55 -17.55
CA ILE A 499 -22.51 -17.76 -17.38
C ILE A 499 -22.84 -16.29 -17.57
N SER A 500 -22.53 -15.46 -16.59
CA SER A 500 -22.75 -14.02 -16.64
C SER A 500 -21.60 -13.24 -16.03
N ILE A 501 -21.43 -11.98 -16.47
CA ILE A 501 -20.37 -11.09 -16.00
C ILE A 501 -20.93 -9.72 -15.64
N GLN A 502 -20.47 -9.16 -14.54
CA GLN A 502 -20.88 -7.85 -14.04
C GLN A 502 -19.66 -7.03 -13.65
N SER A 503 -19.68 -5.71 -13.93
CA SER A 503 -18.70 -4.78 -13.40
C SER A 503 -18.87 -4.57 -11.88
N SER A 504 -17.78 -4.25 -11.19
CA SER A 504 -17.79 -3.93 -9.76
C SER A 504 -17.10 -2.58 -9.50
N PRO A 505 -17.85 -1.47 -9.44
CA PRO A 505 -17.27 -0.14 -9.18
C PRO A 505 -16.42 -0.07 -7.90
N LEU A 506 -16.86 -0.70 -6.81
CA LEU A 506 -16.06 -0.80 -5.59
C LEU A 506 -14.76 -1.59 -5.80
N GLY A 507 -14.79 -2.62 -6.67
CA GLY A 507 -13.58 -3.35 -7.06
C GLY A 507 -12.62 -2.47 -7.86
N VAL A 508 -13.14 -1.64 -8.75
CA VAL A 508 -12.36 -0.64 -9.52
C VAL A 508 -11.68 0.35 -8.58
N LEU A 509 -12.43 0.94 -7.64
CA LEU A 509 -11.86 1.84 -6.62
C LEU A 509 -10.80 1.16 -5.76
N GLY A 510 -11.04 -0.10 -5.37
CA GLY A 510 -10.06 -0.89 -4.61
C GLY A 510 -8.77 -1.17 -5.39
N GLN A 511 -8.85 -1.41 -6.70
CA GLN A 511 -7.68 -1.57 -7.57
C GLN A 511 -6.90 -0.25 -7.70
N LEU A 512 -7.59 0.87 -7.90
CA LEU A 512 -6.99 2.20 -7.96
C LEU A 512 -6.25 2.53 -6.65
N ALA A 513 -6.91 2.36 -5.51
CA ALA A 513 -6.31 2.60 -4.21
C ALA A 513 -5.06 1.72 -3.98
N ARG A 514 -5.17 0.42 -4.25
CA ARG A 514 -4.06 -0.53 -4.06
C ARG A 514 -2.83 -0.19 -4.90
N THR A 515 -3.05 0.24 -6.14
CA THR A 515 -1.94 0.44 -7.09
C THR A 515 -1.30 1.82 -6.96
N HIS A 516 -2.11 2.85 -6.66
CA HIS A 516 -1.68 4.23 -6.77
C HIS A 516 -1.52 4.96 -5.42
N SER A 517 -1.88 4.35 -4.28
CA SER A 517 -1.74 5.00 -2.98
C SER A 517 -0.31 5.49 -2.65
N PRO A 518 0.78 4.78 -2.99
CA PRO A 518 2.13 5.30 -2.75
C PRO A 518 2.44 6.59 -3.51
N LEU A 519 1.79 6.80 -4.66
CA LEU A 519 2.01 7.97 -5.51
C LEU A 519 1.37 9.26 -4.95
N LEU A 520 0.49 9.14 -3.95
CA LEU A 520 -0.23 10.29 -3.37
C LEU A 520 0.65 11.18 -2.49
N ILE A 521 1.78 10.67 -1.98
CA ILE A 521 2.71 11.44 -1.13
C ILE A 521 3.22 12.68 -1.87
N SER A 522 3.66 12.52 -3.10
CA SER A 522 4.16 13.60 -3.94
C SER A 522 3.05 14.60 -4.32
N GLN A 523 1.82 14.11 -4.51
CA GLN A 523 0.68 14.98 -4.82
C GLN A 523 0.32 15.85 -3.61
N ILE A 524 0.35 15.29 -2.40
CA ILE A 524 0.15 16.05 -1.15
C ILE A 524 1.23 17.12 -0.99
N ALA A 525 2.49 16.78 -1.26
CA ALA A 525 3.60 17.73 -1.22
C ALA A 525 3.43 18.87 -2.24
N ALA A 526 3.04 18.55 -3.47
CA ALA A 526 2.78 19.55 -4.52
C ALA A 526 1.63 20.48 -4.13
N VAL A 527 0.53 19.96 -3.57
CA VAL A 527 -0.59 20.77 -3.06
C VAL A 527 -0.15 21.67 -1.90
N SER A 528 0.69 21.18 -1.00
CA SER A 528 1.24 21.96 0.10
C SER A 528 2.12 23.13 -0.39
N LEU A 529 2.97 22.87 -1.40
CA LEU A 529 3.83 23.90 -2.03
C LEU A 529 3.01 25.00 -2.71
N ILE A 530 1.97 24.63 -3.46
CA ILE A 530 1.13 25.62 -4.14
C ILE A 530 0.24 26.39 -3.16
N THR A 531 -0.14 25.77 -2.04
CA THR A 531 -0.85 26.44 -0.94
C THR A 531 0.03 27.51 -0.30
N LEU A 532 1.28 27.18 0.02
CA LEU A 532 2.27 28.13 0.54
C LEU A 532 2.53 29.27 -0.46
N ARG A 533 2.64 28.96 -1.76
CA ARG A 533 2.77 29.97 -2.81
C ARG A 533 1.62 30.96 -2.78
N TYR A 534 0.37 30.49 -2.71
CA TYR A 534 -0.81 31.35 -2.66
C TYR A 534 -0.85 32.23 -1.40
N GLN A 535 -0.43 31.69 -0.25
CA GLN A 535 -0.31 32.46 0.99
C GLN A 535 0.72 33.58 0.88
N LEU A 536 1.88 33.33 0.26
CA LEU A 536 2.92 34.32 0.08
C LEU A 536 2.52 35.44 -0.88
N ILE A 537 1.77 35.11 -1.95
CA ILE A 537 1.17 36.13 -2.84
C ILE A 537 0.21 37.04 -2.09
N ASN A 538 -0.63 36.50 -1.22
CA ASN A 538 -1.55 37.29 -0.44
C ASN A 538 -0.86 38.06 0.70
N LEU A 539 0.23 37.53 1.23
CA LEU A 539 1.05 38.21 2.23
C LEU A 539 1.68 39.50 1.67
N GLU A 540 2.07 39.51 0.39
CA GLU A 540 2.49 40.71 -0.33
C GLU A 540 1.39 41.78 -0.38
N LYS A 541 0.12 41.37 -0.45
CA LYS A 541 -1.07 42.24 -0.40
C LYS A 541 -1.46 42.63 1.03
N GLY A 542 -0.65 42.28 2.02
CA GLY A 542 -0.84 42.65 3.43
C GLY A 542 -1.67 41.67 4.26
N HIS A 543 -2.08 40.51 3.73
CA HIS A 543 -2.80 39.50 4.51
C HIS A 543 -2.40 38.06 4.14
N CYS A 544 -2.30 37.17 5.14
CA CYS A 544 -2.08 35.76 4.93
C CYS A 544 -3.41 35.00 4.90
N SER A 545 -3.67 34.23 3.85
CA SER A 545 -4.91 33.46 3.71
C SER A 545 -4.97 32.27 4.64
N ILE A 546 -6.17 31.95 5.15
CA ILE A 546 -6.45 30.70 5.88
C ILE A 546 -6.10 29.51 4.99
N LEU A 547 -5.56 28.43 5.58
CA LEU A 547 -5.13 27.22 4.84
C LEU A 547 -6.23 26.65 3.91
N PHE A 548 -7.47 26.55 4.39
CA PHE A 548 -8.57 26.04 3.57
C PHE A 548 -8.86 26.90 2.34
N VAL A 549 -8.83 28.21 2.48
CA VAL A 549 -8.99 29.15 1.36
C VAL A 549 -7.79 29.07 0.42
N ALA A 550 -6.58 28.99 0.98
CA ALA A 550 -5.36 28.88 0.19
C ALA A 550 -5.30 27.57 -0.62
N ILE A 551 -5.82 26.46 -0.12
CA ILE A 551 -5.98 25.22 -0.88
C ILE A 551 -7.03 25.40 -1.99
N GLN A 552 -8.21 25.94 -1.66
CA GLN A 552 -9.33 26.09 -2.59
C GLN A 552 -8.97 27.00 -3.77
N GLU A 553 -8.34 28.13 -3.49
CA GLU A 553 -7.97 29.11 -4.51
C GLU A 553 -6.63 28.86 -5.17
N GLY A 554 -5.65 28.27 -4.45
CA GLY A 554 -4.30 27.99 -4.93
C GLY A 554 -4.20 26.70 -5.72
N ALA A 555 -4.76 25.58 -5.23
CA ALA A 555 -4.57 24.26 -5.80
C ALA A 555 -5.57 23.96 -6.93
N LYS A 556 -5.30 24.47 -8.12
CA LYS A 556 -6.15 24.23 -9.28
C LYS A 556 -5.73 22.98 -10.08
N PRO A 557 -6.66 22.14 -10.54
CA PRO A 557 -6.36 20.87 -11.23
C PRO A 557 -5.51 21.00 -12.52
N TYR A 558 -5.53 22.17 -13.17
CA TYR A 558 -4.72 22.38 -14.37
C TYR A 558 -3.20 22.29 -14.15
N TYR A 559 -2.72 22.45 -12.90
CA TYR A 559 -1.30 22.26 -12.58
C TYR A 559 -0.84 20.82 -12.83
N ALA A 560 -1.69 19.83 -12.58
CA ALA A 560 -1.41 18.44 -12.91
C ALA A 560 -1.22 18.23 -14.42
N MET A 561 -2.01 18.92 -15.24
CA MET A 561 -1.90 18.87 -16.70
C MET A 561 -0.61 19.54 -17.18
N PHE A 562 -0.17 20.65 -16.57
CA PHE A 562 1.12 21.25 -16.86
C PHE A 562 2.28 20.28 -16.53
N GLY A 563 2.27 19.67 -15.36
CA GLY A 563 3.25 18.65 -14.98
C GLY A 563 3.28 17.49 -15.96
N PHE A 564 2.11 17.02 -16.40
CA PHE A 564 1.98 15.97 -17.40
C PHE A 564 2.58 16.37 -18.75
N VAL A 565 2.27 17.57 -19.26
CA VAL A 565 2.84 18.08 -20.53
C VAL A 565 4.35 18.21 -20.44
N ILE A 566 4.90 18.71 -19.32
CA ILE A 566 6.35 18.79 -19.10
C ILE A 566 6.95 17.38 -19.09
N SER A 567 6.31 16.41 -18.46
CA SER A 567 6.76 15.01 -18.45
C SER A 567 6.81 14.43 -19.86
N LEU A 568 5.82 14.72 -20.71
CA LEU A 568 5.80 14.28 -22.11
C LEU A 568 6.95 14.91 -22.92
N ILE A 569 7.21 16.21 -22.73
CA ILE A 569 8.31 16.90 -23.41
C ILE A 569 9.65 16.30 -22.99
N LEU A 570 9.88 16.12 -21.70
CA LEU A 570 11.12 15.55 -21.16
C LEU A 570 11.29 14.05 -21.48
N SER A 571 10.20 13.35 -21.80
CA SER A 571 10.23 11.95 -22.27
C SER A 571 10.52 11.81 -23.75
N SER A 572 10.65 12.91 -24.46
CA SER A 572 10.93 12.90 -25.91
C SER A 572 12.29 12.26 -26.21
N ARG A 573 12.32 11.36 -27.21
CA ARG A 573 13.54 10.71 -27.68
C ARG A 573 14.58 11.67 -28.30
N TYR A 574 14.18 12.93 -28.53
CA TYR A 574 15.05 13.96 -29.09
C TYR A 574 15.89 14.68 -28.03
N LEU A 575 15.63 14.45 -26.74
CA LEU A 575 16.40 15.06 -25.66
C LEU A 575 17.62 14.19 -25.30
N PRO A 576 18.77 14.80 -25.00
CA PRO A 576 19.98 14.10 -24.59
C PRO A 576 19.77 13.22 -23.34
N ASP A 577 20.45 12.10 -23.26
CA ASP A 577 20.31 11.13 -22.14
C ASP A 577 20.76 11.66 -20.77
N PHE A 578 21.53 12.77 -20.73
CA PHE A 578 21.94 13.41 -19.47
C PHE A 578 20.79 14.18 -18.79
N ILE A 579 19.67 14.42 -19.48
CA ILE A 579 18.50 15.08 -18.89
C ILE A 579 17.76 14.08 -18.00
N LEU A 580 17.48 14.51 -16.78
CA LEU A 580 16.76 13.71 -15.81
C LEU A 580 15.39 13.28 -16.36
N LYS A 581 15.17 11.95 -16.47
CA LYS A 581 13.92 11.41 -17.00
C LYS A 581 12.80 11.52 -15.98
N PRO A 582 11.57 11.89 -16.41
CA PRO A 582 10.42 11.96 -15.52
C PRO A 582 10.00 10.57 -15.02
N ASP A 583 9.48 10.53 -13.79
CA ASP A 583 9.02 9.29 -13.15
C ASP A 583 7.86 8.60 -13.89
N TYR A 584 7.05 9.36 -14.63
CA TYR A 584 5.89 8.81 -15.38
C TYR A 584 6.24 7.83 -16.49
N GLN A 585 7.47 7.83 -17.00
CA GLN A 585 7.90 6.85 -18.00
C GLN A 585 7.88 5.41 -17.49
N THR A 586 8.02 5.23 -16.20
CA THR A 586 8.03 3.90 -15.56
C THR A 586 6.63 3.40 -15.20
N LEU A 587 5.60 4.25 -15.32
CA LEU A 587 4.20 3.84 -15.20
C LEU A 587 3.76 3.25 -16.54
N GLU A 588 3.63 1.93 -16.62
CA GLU A 588 3.10 1.20 -17.78
C GLU A 588 1.59 1.47 -17.94
N ASN A 589 1.21 2.72 -18.18
CA ASN A 589 -0.16 3.12 -18.44
C ASN A 589 -0.26 3.64 -19.87
N ASP A 590 -0.96 2.91 -20.69
CA ASP A 590 -1.19 3.25 -22.08
C ASP A 590 -2.59 3.85 -22.30
N GLY A 591 -2.69 4.87 -23.15
CA GLY A 591 -3.94 5.46 -23.58
C GLY A 591 -4.50 6.54 -22.65
N LEU A 592 -5.84 6.62 -22.57
CA LEU A 592 -6.54 7.68 -21.82
C LEU A 592 -6.19 7.69 -20.32
N ASP A 593 -5.85 6.53 -19.77
CA ASP A 593 -5.46 6.38 -18.36
C ASP A 593 -4.16 7.09 -18.04
N PHE A 594 -3.23 7.12 -18.99
CA PHE A 594 -1.97 7.84 -18.88
C PHE A 594 -2.18 9.36 -18.72
N ILE A 595 -3.20 9.90 -19.38
CA ILE A 595 -3.56 11.34 -19.33
C ILE A 595 -4.38 11.65 -18.08
N LEU A 596 -5.37 10.83 -17.74
CA LEU A 596 -6.30 11.08 -16.64
C LEU A 596 -5.69 10.82 -15.27
N MET A 597 -4.76 9.87 -15.15
CA MET A 597 -4.22 9.45 -13.85
C MET A 597 -3.52 10.58 -13.08
N PRO A 598 -2.65 11.42 -13.68
CA PRO A 598 -2.05 12.56 -12.98
C PRO A 598 -3.10 13.53 -12.43
N LEU A 599 -4.17 13.78 -13.20
CA LEU A 599 -5.27 14.65 -12.77
C LEU A 599 -6.03 14.06 -11.59
N VAL A 600 -6.40 12.78 -11.67
CA VAL A 600 -7.10 12.07 -10.59
C VAL A 600 -6.27 12.03 -9.32
N LEU A 601 -4.98 11.71 -9.42
CA LEU A 601 -4.06 11.69 -8.28
C LEU A 601 -3.92 13.07 -7.64
N PHE A 602 -3.84 14.13 -8.43
CA PHE A 602 -3.73 15.49 -7.91
C PHE A 602 -5.01 15.91 -7.18
N VAL A 603 -6.20 15.63 -7.74
CA VAL A 603 -7.49 15.89 -7.08
C VAL A 603 -7.60 15.09 -5.77
N CYS A 604 -7.18 13.81 -5.77
CA CYS A 604 -7.10 13.02 -4.54
C CYS A 604 -6.11 13.64 -3.54
N GLY A 605 -4.97 14.15 -4.01
CA GLY A 605 -3.99 14.88 -3.21
C GLY A 605 -4.59 16.12 -2.54
N ILE A 606 -5.39 16.92 -3.28
CA ILE A 606 -6.13 18.06 -2.72
C ILE A 606 -7.07 17.60 -1.59
N GLY A 607 -7.87 16.57 -1.84
CA GLY A 607 -8.81 16.03 -0.85
C GLY A 607 -8.12 15.52 0.41
N LEU A 608 -7.02 14.78 0.24
CA LEU A 608 -6.22 14.27 1.36
C LEU A 608 -5.55 15.40 2.15
N PHE A 609 -4.97 16.39 1.47
CA PHE A 609 -4.37 17.53 2.15
C PHE A 609 -5.42 18.33 2.93
N TRP A 610 -6.62 18.47 2.39
CA TRP A 610 -7.76 19.08 3.08
C TRP A 610 -8.10 18.35 4.39
N ILE A 611 -8.15 17.00 4.34
CA ILE A 611 -8.37 16.15 5.52
C ILE A 611 -7.23 16.33 6.53
N LEU A 612 -5.96 16.33 6.07
CA LEU A 612 -4.81 16.55 6.94
C LEU A 612 -4.86 17.89 7.66
N VAL A 613 -5.23 18.98 6.96
CA VAL A 613 -5.41 20.32 7.56
C VAL A 613 -6.56 20.32 8.57
N ALA A 614 -7.66 19.62 8.29
CA ALA A 614 -8.78 19.48 9.23
C ALA A 614 -8.37 18.73 10.51
N VAL A 615 -7.68 17.59 10.36
CA VAL A 615 -7.15 16.80 11.49
C VAL A 615 -6.15 17.61 12.31
N PHE A 616 -5.26 18.34 11.64
CA PHE A 616 -4.28 19.22 12.28
C PHE A 616 -4.97 20.34 13.07
N SER A 617 -5.98 21.01 12.50
CA SER A 617 -6.73 22.07 13.18
C SER A 617 -7.44 21.54 14.44
N VAL A 618 -8.07 20.36 14.34
CA VAL A 618 -8.69 19.69 15.50
C VAL A 618 -7.65 19.34 16.56
N SER A 619 -6.46 18.87 16.12
CA SER A 619 -5.35 18.53 17.02
C SER A 619 -4.80 19.74 17.76
N LEU A 620 -4.68 20.90 17.10
CA LEU A 620 -4.29 22.15 17.75
C LEU A 620 -5.26 22.53 18.84
N ILE A 621 -6.58 22.53 18.55
CA ILE A 621 -7.63 22.85 19.52
C ILE A 621 -7.62 21.87 20.70
N ALA A 622 -7.49 20.59 20.44
CA ALA A 622 -7.44 19.57 21.50
C ALA A 622 -6.20 19.70 22.40
N MET A 623 -5.03 19.97 21.80
CA MET A 623 -3.79 20.17 22.53
C MET A 623 -3.74 21.48 23.33
N GLU A 624 -4.34 22.55 22.80
CA GLU A 624 -4.47 23.85 23.50
C GLU A 624 -5.10 23.69 24.88
N SER A 625 -6.23 23.00 24.99
CA SER A 625 -6.89 22.76 26.26
C SER A 625 -6.09 21.85 27.22
N THR A 626 -5.35 20.90 26.69
CA THR A 626 -4.55 19.92 27.47
C THR A 626 -3.26 20.55 27.98
N VAL A 627 -2.52 21.22 27.09
CA VAL A 627 -1.25 21.87 27.44
C VAL A 627 -1.48 22.99 28.47
N HIS A 628 -2.51 23.78 28.30
CA HIS A 628 -2.90 24.83 29.26
C HIS A 628 -3.17 24.23 30.66
N LYS A 629 -3.92 23.13 30.76
CA LYS A 629 -4.20 22.44 32.03
C LYS A 629 -2.93 21.85 32.67
N ILE A 630 -2.04 21.27 31.87
CA ILE A 630 -0.77 20.73 32.36
C ILE A 630 0.15 21.86 32.81
N PHE A 631 0.26 22.92 32.03
CA PHE A 631 1.07 24.10 32.35
C PHE A 631 0.58 24.79 33.62
N LEU A 632 -0.72 25.04 33.80
CA LEU A 632 -1.32 25.56 35.01
C LEU A 632 -1.08 24.64 36.22
N LYS A 633 -1.17 23.31 36.06
CA LYS A 633 -0.84 22.37 37.14
C LYS A 633 0.66 22.40 37.50
N LEU A 634 1.53 22.54 36.54
CA LEU A 634 2.97 22.68 36.77
C LEU A 634 3.28 24.02 37.45
N LEU A 635 2.69 25.10 36.96
CA LEU A 635 2.83 26.44 37.51
C LEU A 635 2.31 26.52 38.95
N ALA A 636 1.11 25.95 39.21
CA ALA A 636 0.54 25.86 40.56
C ALA A 636 1.41 25.04 41.53
N ARG A 637 2.20 24.08 41.01
CA ARG A 637 3.15 23.31 41.83
C ARG A 637 4.47 24.07 42.10
N THR A 638 4.79 25.07 41.25
CA THR A 638 6.03 25.83 41.28
C THR A 638 5.88 27.25 41.88
N VAL A 639 4.65 27.78 41.99
CA VAL A 639 4.33 29.17 42.43
C VAL A 639 4.46 29.39 43.92
N SER A 640 5.11 28.54 44.71
CA SER A 640 5.68 28.97 45.99
C SER A 640 7.02 29.74 45.80
N PHE A 641 7.36 30.18 44.60
CA PHE A 641 8.60 30.91 44.30
C PHE A 641 8.34 32.41 44.10
N ASN A 642 9.18 33.26 44.72
CA ASN A 642 9.18 34.71 44.75
C ASN A 642 9.19 35.39 43.35
N VAL A 643 8.53 36.56 43.28
CA VAL A 643 8.34 37.41 42.07
C VAL A 643 9.65 37.75 41.34
N VAL A 644 10.81 37.72 41.99
CA VAL A 644 12.13 37.98 41.39
C VAL A 644 12.54 36.90 40.38
N TRP A 645 12.12 35.65 40.58
CA TRP A 645 12.38 34.53 39.67
C TRP A 645 11.47 34.57 38.43
N SER A 646 10.37 35.28 38.47
CA SER A 646 9.47 35.42 37.31
C SER A 646 10.12 36.11 36.11
N ASN A 647 10.86 37.20 36.37
CA ASN A 647 11.56 37.97 35.33
C ASN A 647 12.76 37.18 34.73
N TYR A 648 13.46 36.42 35.57
CA TYR A 648 14.51 35.50 35.08
C TYR A 648 13.92 34.36 34.25
N LEU A 649 12.83 33.75 34.70
CA LEU A 649 12.15 32.66 34.00
C LEU A 649 11.60 33.12 32.64
N MET A 650 11.00 34.33 32.53
CA MET A 650 10.54 34.90 31.28
C MET A 650 11.69 35.14 30.29
N SER A 651 12.86 35.63 30.75
CA SER A 651 14.06 35.79 29.92
C SER A 651 14.59 34.45 29.43
N TYR A 652 14.51 33.37 30.21
CA TYR A 652 14.89 32.01 29.80
C TYR A 652 13.86 31.41 28.83
N LEU A 653 12.55 31.62 29.02
CA LEU A 653 11.50 31.16 28.13
C LEU A 653 11.68 31.69 26.71
N HIS A 654 12.11 32.93 26.54
CA HIS A 654 12.44 33.51 25.23
C HIS A 654 13.64 32.84 24.55
N LYS A 655 14.55 32.21 25.30
CA LYS A 655 15.76 31.53 24.79
C LYS A 655 15.50 30.05 24.48
N ILE A 656 14.37 29.46 24.89
CA ILE A 656 14.06 28.05 24.67
C ILE A 656 14.14 27.64 23.20
N PRO A 657 13.56 28.40 22.24
CA PRO A 657 13.65 28.02 20.82
C PRO A 657 15.08 27.94 20.30
N VAL A 658 15.97 28.83 20.76
CA VAL A 658 17.40 28.83 20.40
C VAL A 658 18.10 27.59 20.96
N ILE A 659 17.86 27.27 22.24
CA ILE A 659 18.45 26.11 22.89
C ILE A 659 18.01 24.83 22.21
N VAL A 660 16.72 24.71 21.89
CA VAL A 660 16.19 23.55 21.15
C VAL A 660 16.82 23.46 19.77
N ALA A 661 16.86 24.52 18.99
CA ALA A 661 17.47 24.52 17.67
C ALA A 661 18.96 24.14 17.71
N LEU A 662 19.74 24.68 18.65
CA LEU A 662 21.15 24.28 18.85
C LEU A 662 21.28 22.81 19.26
N SER A 663 20.36 22.30 20.09
CA SER A 663 20.31 20.88 20.44
C SER A 663 19.98 19.99 19.23
N LEU A 664 19.08 20.42 18.36
CA LEU A 664 18.78 19.69 17.11
C LEU A 664 19.97 19.67 16.16
N ILE A 665 20.70 20.80 16.02
CA ILE A 665 21.94 20.86 15.25
C ILE A 665 22.97 19.89 15.84
N SER A 666 23.16 19.90 17.16
CA SER A 666 24.07 18.97 17.82
C SER A 666 23.68 17.52 17.60
N LEU A 667 22.38 17.18 17.69
CA LEU A 667 21.86 15.83 17.43
C LEU A 667 22.09 15.40 15.99
N SER A 668 21.87 16.29 15.02
CA SER A 668 22.16 15.98 13.61
C SER A 668 23.64 15.66 13.38
N LEU A 669 24.55 16.35 14.09
CA LEU A 669 25.99 16.17 13.94
C LEU A 669 26.54 14.93 14.68
N THR A 670 25.88 14.49 15.76
CA THR A 670 26.43 13.47 16.68
C THR A 670 25.69 12.14 16.67
N THR A 671 24.49 12.08 16.08
CA THR A 671 23.66 10.86 16.11
C THR A 671 23.02 10.54 14.77
N CYS A 672 21.89 11.17 14.47
CA CYS A 672 21.09 10.92 13.26
C CYS A 672 20.29 12.20 12.90
N GLY A 673 20.38 12.64 11.65
CA GLY A 673 19.62 13.78 11.16
C GLY A 673 18.11 13.59 11.25
N GLY A 674 17.64 12.38 11.02
CA GLY A 674 16.22 12.02 11.16
C GLY A 674 15.67 12.19 12.58
N LEU A 675 16.50 11.89 13.61
CA LEU A 675 16.12 12.11 15.01
C LEU A 675 15.91 13.61 15.29
N ALA A 676 16.79 14.45 14.79
CA ALA A 676 16.64 15.90 14.90
C ALA A 676 15.35 16.39 14.21
N LEU A 677 15.03 15.85 13.03
CA LEU A 677 13.79 16.14 12.33
C LEU A 677 12.54 15.73 13.13
N CYS A 678 12.52 14.54 13.73
CA CYS A 678 11.41 14.06 14.55
C CYS A 678 11.20 14.94 15.79
N LEU A 679 12.26 15.23 16.55
CA LEU A 679 12.18 16.10 17.73
C LEU A 679 11.84 17.54 17.34
N GLY A 680 12.39 18.03 16.22
CA GLY A 680 12.05 19.32 15.64
C GLY A 680 10.56 19.41 15.27
N THR A 681 9.98 18.35 14.69
CA THR A 681 8.55 18.27 14.37
C THR A 681 7.69 18.40 15.63
N VAL A 682 8.04 17.66 16.68
CA VAL A 682 7.30 17.73 17.96
C VAL A 682 7.39 19.13 18.55
N PHE A 683 8.57 19.72 18.60
CA PHE A 683 8.75 21.07 19.13
C PHE A 683 8.03 22.13 18.27
N TYR A 684 8.09 22.00 16.94
CA TYR A 684 7.40 22.93 16.04
C TYR A 684 5.87 22.85 16.22
N PHE A 685 5.32 21.64 16.41
CA PHE A 685 3.90 21.46 16.73
C PHE A 685 3.53 22.15 18.07
N LEU A 686 4.35 21.98 19.11
CA LEU A 686 4.14 22.65 20.40
C LEU A 686 4.21 24.18 20.26
N ARG A 687 5.13 24.67 19.44
CA ARG A 687 5.23 26.11 19.13
C ARG A 687 3.99 26.64 18.42
N LEU A 688 3.47 25.90 17.44
CA LEU A 688 2.21 26.24 16.77
C LEU A 688 1.01 26.22 17.72
N THR A 689 0.96 25.27 18.64
CA THR A 689 -0.08 25.24 19.70
C THR A 689 -0.01 26.49 20.57
N GLN A 690 1.20 26.92 20.96
CA GLN A 690 1.40 28.16 21.69
C GLN A 690 0.98 29.40 20.90
N MET A 691 1.33 29.46 19.60
CA MET A 691 0.91 30.55 18.71
C MET A 691 -0.60 30.60 18.53
N SER A 692 -1.26 29.45 18.43
CA SER A 692 -2.72 29.33 18.36
C SER A 692 -3.38 29.83 19.63
N GLN A 693 -2.85 29.47 20.79
CA GLN A 693 -3.35 29.92 22.10
C GLN A 693 -3.23 31.45 22.23
N ASN A 694 -2.07 32.01 21.93
CA ASN A 694 -1.86 33.46 21.98
C ASN A 694 -2.84 34.21 21.05
N PHE A 695 -3.05 33.70 19.84
CA PHE A 695 -4.01 34.24 18.89
C PHE A 695 -5.44 34.23 19.43
N VAL A 696 -5.89 33.10 20.01
CA VAL A 696 -7.22 32.99 20.61
C VAL A 696 -7.38 33.96 21.79
N GLU A 697 -6.37 34.07 22.64
CA GLU A 697 -6.36 35.02 23.76
C GLU A 697 -6.49 36.47 23.27
N GLU A 698 -5.75 36.86 22.23
CA GLU A 698 -5.85 38.18 21.63
C GLU A 698 -7.23 38.46 21.02
N VAL A 699 -7.83 37.49 20.32
CA VAL A 699 -9.19 37.59 19.76
C VAL A 699 -10.23 37.75 20.87
N VAL A 700 -10.13 36.94 21.93
CA VAL A 700 -11.06 37.05 23.10
C VAL A 700 -10.91 38.42 23.76
N TRP A 701 -9.67 38.86 23.97
CA TRP A 701 -9.39 40.17 24.55
C TRP A 701 -9.97 41.29 23.68
N TYR A 702 -9.76 41.27 22.36
CA TYR A 702 -10.32 42.23 21.41
C TYR A 702 -11.85 42.27 21.45
N ILE A 703 -12.51 41.13 21.43
CA ILE A 703 -13.98 41.03 21.50
C ILE A 703 -14.48 41.58 22.85
N THR A 704 -13.83 41.24 23.96
CA THR A 704 -14.18 41.68 25.31
C THR A 704 -14.04 43.21 25.42
N LYS A 705 -12.94 43.78 24.92
CA LYS A 705 -12.70 45.19 24.92
C LYS A 705 -13.74 45.95 24.05
N LYS A 706 -14.06 45.41 22.88
CA LYS A 706 -15.11 45.96 22.00
C LYS A 706 -16.49 45.90 22.66
N PHE A 707 -16.78 44.82 23.37
CA PHE A 707 -18.03 44.65 24.15
C PHE A 707 -18.09 45.66 25.30
N ILE A 708 -17.03 45.79 26.10
CA ILE A 708 -16.94 46.79 27.18
C ILE A 708 -17.10 48.21 26.64
N LYS A 709 -16.44 48.54 25.51
CA LYS A 709 -16.57 49.84 24.83
C LYS A 709 -18.00 50.11 24.36
N LYS A 710 -18.70 49.09 23.86
CA LYS A 710 -20.10 49.15 23.46
C LYS A 710 -21.02 49.30 24.66
N CYS A 711 -20.76 48.61 25.76
CA CYS A 711 -21.49 48.77 27.01
C CYS A 711 -21.28 50.16 27.63
N LYS A 712 -20.04 50.65 27.67
CA LYS A 712 -19.78 52.05 28.13
C LYS A 712 -20.52 53.09 27.29
N ARG A 713 -20.55 52.94 25.95
CA ARG A 713 -21.35 53.85 25.09
C ARG A 713 -22.85 53.71 25.32
N TYR A 714 -23.35 52.52 25.67
CA TYR A 714 -24.78 52.33 25.97
C TYR A 714 -25.15 52.96 27.30
N PHE A 715 -24.30 52.84 28.33
CA PHE A 715 -24.51 53.50 29.64
C PHE A 715 -24.22 55.01 29.63
N SER A 716 -23.38 55.52 28.71
CA SER A 716 -23.15 56.96 28.59
C SER A 716 -24.22 57.70 27.73
N LYS A 717 -25.07 56.94 27.02
CA LYS A 717 -26.25 57.48 26.29
C LYS A 717 -27.54 57.43 27.11
N SER A 718 -27.51 57.22 28.43
CA SER A 718 -28.60 57.51 29.34
C SER A 718 -28.76 59.03 29.41
N PRO A 719 -29.96 59.61 29.16
CA PRO A 719 -30.13 61.08 29.09
C PRO A 719 -29.71 61.66 30.43
N SER A 720 -28.84 62.64 30.37
CA SER A 720 -28.39 63.43 31.52
C SER A 720 -29.58 64.11 32.17
N SER A 721 -29.90 63.75 33.41
CA SER A 721 -30.77 64.44 34.34
C SER A 721 -30.12 65.78 34.69
N LYS A 722 -30.19 66.75 33.77
CA LYS A 722 -29.81 68.18 33.99
C LYS A 722 -31.01 69.14 34.05
N GLU A 723 -32.22 68.64 34.27
CA GLU A 723 -33.42 69.48 34.37
C GLU A 723 -34.30 69.18 35.55
N ILE A 724 -33.77 68.66 36.66
CA ILE A 724 -34.49 68.62 37.95
C ILE A 724 -33.50 68.94 39.07
N MET A 725 -33.04 70.18 39.13
CA MET A 725 -32.27 70.68 40.25
C MET A 725 -32.44 72.23 40.36
N SER A 726 -33.68 72.67 40.63
CA SER A 726 -34.01 73.98 41.06
C SER A 726 -35.22 74.14 42.03
N VAL A 727 -35.65 73.02 42.60
CA VAL A 727 -36.60 73.09 43.75
C VAL A 727 -36.25 71.97 44.72
N THR A 728 -35.40 72.22 45.69
CA THR A 728 -35.31 71.61 47.04
C THR A 728 -33.92 71.83 47.60
N THR A 729 -33.61 73.05 48.03
CA THR A 729 -32.45 73.40 48.85
C THR A 729 -32.91 73.75 50.30
N ASP A 730 -33.73 72.96 50.91
CA ASP A 730 -34.03 73.16 52.34
C ASP A 730 -34.24 71.94 53.19
N GLU A 731 -34.02 70.73 52.77
CA GLU A 731 -34.20 69.52 53.63
C GLU A 731 -32.98 68.66 53.92
N SER A 732 -31.77 69.06 53.46
CA SER A 732 -30.56 68.19 53.61
C SER A 732 -29.60 68.56 54.75
N LYS A 733 -30.03 69.40 55.70
CA LYS A 733 -29.25 69.78 56.88
C LYS A 733 -29.63 69.08 58.20
N GLN A 734 -30.57 68.13 58.16
CA GLN A 734 -31.00 67.40 59.39
C GLN A 734 -30.69 65.91 59.43
N MET A 735 -30.01 65.34 58.42
CA MET A 735 -29.67 63.93 58.41
C MET A 735 -28.16 63.56 58.49
N GLU A 736 -27.32 64.57 58.78
CA GLU A 736 -25.82 64.31 58.88
C GLU A 736 -25.35 64.20 60.36
N ASN A 737 -26.27 64.27 61.36
CA ASN A 737 -25.93 64.17 62.78
C ASN A 737 -26.32 62.84 63.48
N THR A 738 -26.82 61.81 62.76
CA THR A 738 -27.26 60.56 63.42
C THR A 738 -26.45 59.34 63.05
N GLN A 739 -25.33 59.52 62.35
CA GLN A 739 -24.47 58.37 61.91
C GLN A 739 -23.03 58.36 62.44
N LYS A 740 -22.76 59.05 63.57
CA LYS A 740 -21.46 59.15 64.24
C LYS A 740 -21.36 58.45 65.61
N GLU A 741 -22.35 57.66 65.98
CA GLU A 741 -22.30 56.97 67.30
C GLU A 741 -22.57 55.50 67.24
N MET A 742 -21.85 54.73 66.42
CA MET A 742 -21.79 53.26 66.60
C MET A 742 -20.60 52.68 65.86
N GLU A 743 -19.41 53.01 66.28
CA GLU A 743 -18.19 52.25 66.11
C GLU A 743 -17.31 52.37 67.31
N LYS A 744 -17.34 51.38 68.18
CA LYS A 744 -16.17 50.93 68.97
C LYS A 744 -16.51 49.64 69.70
N PRO A 745 -15.51 48.78 69.91
CA PRO A 745 -15.57 47.32 69.84
C PRO A 745 -15.56 46.73 71.25
N GLN A 746 -16.01 45.44 71.33
CA GLN A 746 -15.75 44.65 72.52
C GLN A 746 -15.30 43.30 72.26
N LYS A 747 -14.17 42.99 72.87
CA LYS A 747 -13.38 41.75 72.96
C LYS A 747 -14.08 40.69 73.79
N ASP A 748 -13.64 39.50 73.52
CA ASP A 748 -13.44 38.34 74.45
C ASP A 748 -14.64 37.60 75.00
N GLN A 749 -14.77 36.33 74.73
CA GLN A 749 -14.55 35.25 75.70
C GLN A 749 -15.02 33.88 75.19
N ASP A 750 -14.05 33.04 75.10
CA ASP A 750 -14.04 31.62 75.49
C ASP A 750 -15.37 30.92 75.78
N LEU A 751 -15.50 29.72 75.19
CA LEU A 751 -15.76 28.51 75.99
C LEU A 751 -15.89 27.28 75.02
N THR A 752 -14.88 26.42 75.07
CA THR A 752 -15.03 24.98 74.86
C THR A 752 -15.75 24.36 76.12
N PRO A 753 -16.14 23.11 76.26
CA PRO A 753 -15.63 21.91 75.58
C PRO A 753 -16.63 20.73 75.43
N ASN A 754 -16.03 19.67 74.96
CA ASN A 754 -16.27 18.24 75.25
C ASN A 754 -16.82 17.36 74.12
N LYS A 755 -15.97 16.45 73.61
CA LYS A 755 -15.79 15.01 74.05
C LYS A 755 -16.84 14.11 73.44
N ASP A 756 -16.60 13.02 72.83
CA ASP A 756 -15.77 11.84 73.15
C ASP A 756 -15.61 10.93 71.95
N LEU A 757 -14.40 10.37 71.75
CA LEU A 757 -14.06 8.96 71.79
C LEU A 757 -14.36 8.15 70.48
N VAL A 758 -13.52 7.33 69.87
CA VAL A 758 -12.43 6.47 70.37
C VAL A 758 -11.73 5.89 69.15
N ASP A 759 -10.42 5.90 69.12
CA ASP A 759 -9.38 4.86 68.89
C ASP A 759 -9.55 3.94 67.64
N GLU A 760 -8.54 3.45 66.96
CA GLU A 760 -7.17 3.09 67.34
C GLU A 760 -6.38 2.80 66.02
N GLN A 761 -5.17 3.32 65.86
CA GLN A 761 -3.89 2.59 65.78
C GLN A 761 -3.78 1.52 64.67
N THR A 762 -2.73 1.31 63.95
CA THR A 762 -1.26 1.52 64.14
C THR A 762 -0.54 1.30 62.81
N GLU A 763 0.44 2.08 62.51
CA GLU A 763 1.85 1.76 62.13
C GLU A 763 2.11 0.39 61.49
N THR A 764 2.96 0.21 60.49
CA THR A 764 4.41 0.53 60.39
C THR A 764 4.97 0.20 59.05
N ASN A 765 5.88 0.99 58.57
CA ASN A 765 7.15 0.74 57.85
C ASN A 765 7.49 -0.69 57.38
N THR A 766 8.02 -0.92 56.16
CA THR A 766 9.46 -0.99 55.86
C THR A 766 9.73 -1.62 54.48
N THR A 767 10.46 -0.91 53.71
CA THR A 767 11.68 -1.22 52.94
C THR A 767 11.94 -2.60 52.34
N LEU A 768 12.39 -2.53 51.07
CA LEU A 768 13.43 -3.37 50.41
C LEU A 768 13.14 -4.79 49.95
N GLY A 769 13.52 -5.01 48.70
CA GLY A 769 14.04 -6.30 48.29
C GLY A 769 13.87 -6.67 46.82
N ILE A 770 14.88 -6.44 46.05
CA ILE A 770 15.21 -7.05 44.74
C ILE A 770 15.15 -8.59 44.91
N GLN A 771 14.56 -9.30 43.95
CA GLN A 771 15.25 -10.43 43.31
C GLN A 771 14.57 -10.99 42.07
N VAL A 772 15.38 -11.24 41.10
CA VAL A 772 15.32 -12.05 39.90
C VAL A 772 14.82 -13.48 40.18
N GLY A 773 14.01 -14.01 39.30
CA GLY A 773 13.64 -15.41 39.29
C GLY A 773 13.07 -15.81 37.93
N SER A 774 13.90 -16.40 37.11
CA SER A 774 13.63 -17.24 35.95
C SER A 774 12.95 -18.54 36.39
N GLU A 775 11.98 -19.00 35.58
CA GLU A 775 11.65 -20.44 35.36
C GLU A 775 10.55 -20.48 34.31
N SER A 776 10.75 -20.94 33.12
CA SER A 776 10.79 -22.27 32.47
C SER A 776 9.60 -23.20 32.79
N GLU A 777 8.95 -23.55 31.63
CA GLU A 777 8.24 -24.81 31.37
C GLU A 777 6.89 -25.07 32.00
N LYS A 778 5.86 -25.42 31.23
CA LYS A 778 5.65 -26.73 30.62
C LYS A 778 4.49 -26.74 29.59
N TYR A 779 4.72 -27.48 28.52
CA TYR A 779 3.71 -28.05 27.65
C TYR A 779 2.97 -29.17 28.38
N GLU A 780 1.67 -29.21 28.18
CA GLU A 780 0.93 -30.46 28.17
C GLU A 780 -0.14 -30.44 27.06
N ASP A 781 -0.02 -31.44 26.20
CA ASP A 781 -1.04 -31.91 25.25
C ASP A 781 -2.23 -32.47 26.03
N GLU A 782 -3.45 -32.18 25.58
CA GLU A 782 -4.52 -33.16 25.68
C GLU A 782 -5.54 -32.98 24.56
N ASN A 783 -5.72 -34.10 23.84
CA ASN A 783 -6.84 -34.41 22.98
C ASN A 783 -8.13 -34.56 23.79
N LEU A 784 -9.28 -34.29 23.16
CA LEU A 784 -10.47 -35.17 23.11
C LEU A 784 -11.64 -34.37 22.50
N GLU A 785 -12.12 -34.77 21.34
CA GLU A 785 -13.36 -35.48 21.01
C GLU A 785 -14.69 -34.94 21.57
N HIS A 786 -15.57 -34.69 20.59
CA HIS A 786 -17.02 -34.87 20.53
C HIS A 786 -17.93 -34.52 21.73
N GLU A 787 -18.90 -33.65 21.48
CA GLU A 787 -20.29 -34.14 21.39
C GLU A 787 -21.26 -33.07 20.89
N THR A 788 -22.22 -33.52 20.17
CA THR A 788 -23.45 -32.94 19.66
C THR A 788 -24.42 -32.52 20.75
N GLY A 789 -25.20 -31.47 20.50
CA GLY A 789 -26.33 -31.13 21.33
C GLY A 789 -27.27 -30.14 20.65
N ASP A 790 -28.33 -30.70 20.06
CA ASP A 790 -29.55 -30.01 19.63
C ASP A 790 -30.23 -29.20 20.73
N GLY A 791 -30.85 -28.10 20.33
CA GLY A 791 -31.71 -27.31 21.19
C GLY A 791 -32.51 -26.24 20.43
N SER A 792 -33.51 -26.67 19.70
CA SER A 792 -34.63 -25.84 19.21
C SER A 792 -35.46 -25.27 20.33
N ILE A 793 -36.09 -24.12 20.15
CA ILE A 793 -37.44 -23.66 20.60
C ILE A 793 -37.62 -22.25 19.99
N ASN A 794 -38.44 -22.07 18.96
CA ASN A 794 -39.84 -21.63 18.89
C ASN A 794 -40.11 -20.39 19.78
N SER A 795 -40.74 -19.35 19.40
CA SER A 795 -41.85 -19.08 18.49
C SER A 795 -42.38 -17.64 18.68
N ASN A 796 -43.04 -17.21 17.69
CA ASN A 796 -44.27 -16.43 17.50
C ASN A 796 -44.15 -14.94 17.30
N LYS A 797 -44.47 -14.51 16.04
CA LYS A 797 -45.78 -14.05 15.53
C LYS A 797 -46.40 -12.87 16.28
N THR A 798 -46.61 -11.79 15.57
CA THR A 798 -47.84 -11.24 14.99
C THR A 798 -47.52 -9.94 14.29
N GLU A 799 -47.72 -9.80 12.99
CA GLU A 799 -48.88 -9.33 12.25
C GLU A 799 -49.35 -7.93 12.61
N ASP A 800 -49.36 -7.17 11.52
CA ASP A 800 -50.35 -6.24 11.02
C ASP A 800 -50.14 -4.74 11.20
N GLY A 801 -50.31 -4.07 10.04
CA GLY A 801 -50.92 -2.76 10.00
C GLY A 801 -50.35 -1.79 8.97
N SER A 802 -50.74 -2.02 7.71
CA SER A 802 -50.89 -1.06 6.62
C SER A 802 -50.98 0.44 6.96
N GLY A 803 -50.39 1.27 6.07
CA GLY A 803 -50.69 2.69 6.01
C GLY A 803 -49.78 3.46 5.03
N GLU A 804 -50.10 3.37 3.76
CA GLU A 804 -49.69 4.33 2.75
C GLU A 804 -50.05 5.76 3.13
N LYS A 805 -49.11 6.70 2.96
CA LYS A 805 -49.43 8.05 2.47
C LYS A 805 -48.16 8.68 1.87
N ASN A 806 -48.24 8.84 0.57
CA ASN A 806 -47.44 9.77 -0.25
C ASN A 806 -47.47 11.19 0.30
N ILE A 807 -46.36 11.84 0.38
CA ILE A 807 -46.23 13.29 0.16
C ILE A 807 -44.85 13.55 -0.47
N ASP A 808 -44.90 14.06 -1.70
CA ASP A 808 -43.75 14.56 -2.45
C ASP A 808 -43.13 15.82 -1.83
N PRO A 809 -41.82 16.07 -2.06
CA PRO A 809 -41.12 17.20 -1.49
C PRO A 809 -41.14 18.40 -2.41
N LEU A 810 -41.50 19.52 -1.85
CA LEU A 810 -41.27 20.82 -2.42
C LEU A 810 -39.84 21.27 -2.14
N LEU A 811 -39.09 21.44 -3.22
CA LEU A 811 -37.85 22.22 -3.27
C LEU A 811 -38.14 23.67 -2.91
N GLN A 812 -37.44 24.21 -1.91
CA GLN A 812 -37.19 25.63 -1.83
C GLN A 812 -35.71 25.87 -1.54
N SER A 813 -35.06 26.33 -2.60
CA SER A 813 -33.75 26.98 -2.59
C SER A 813 -33.82 28.28 -1.80
N THR A 814 -33.00 28.39 -0.78
CA THR A 814 -32.70 29.68 -0.16
C THR A 814 -31.29 30.10 -0.57
N ASP A 815 -31.24 30.91 -1.62
CA ASP A 815 -30.09 31.74 -1.95
C ASP A 815 -29.84 32.75 -0.81
N THR A 816 -28.76 32.57 -0.08
CA THR A 816 -28.24 33.62 0.81
C THR A 816 -27.22 34.44 0.03
N LYS A 817 -27.71 35.48 -0.60
CA LYS A 817 -26.89 36.61 -1.08
C LYS A 817 -26.26 37.31 0.13
N ILE A 818 -24.93 37.23 0.23
CA ILE A 818 -24.18 38.18 1.07
C ILE A 818 -24.11 39.51 0.33
N VAL A 819 -24.86 40.47 0.84
CA VAL A 819 -24.82 41.86 0.41
C VAL A 819 -23.60 42.52 1.04
N GLU A 820 -22.66 42.91 0.19
CA GLU A 820 -21.66 43.93 0.53
C GLU A 820 -22.36 45.26 0.75
N THR A 821 -22.48 45.70 1.96
CA THR A 821 -22.84 47.10 2.29
C THR A 821 -21.58 47.91 2.47
N THR A 822 -21.20 48.61 1.40
CA THR A 822 -20.38 49.81 1.48
C THR A 822 -21.24 50.91 2.10
N ASN A 823 -20.93 51.35 3.31
CA ASN A 823 -21.51 52.55 3.90
C ASN A 823 -20.56 53.71 3.66
N ASP A 824 -20.94 54.54 2.69
CA ASP A 824 -20.52 55.92 2.62
C ASP A 824 -21.15 56.68 3.81
N ILE A 825 -20.32 57.22 4.69
CA ILE A 825 -20.75 58.24 5.67
C ILE A 825 -19.95 59.51 5.40
N SER A 826 -20.63 60.45 4.79
CA SER A 826 -20.20 61.80 4.69
C SER A 826 -19.92 62.41 6.08
N ALA A 827 -18.77 63.04 6.18
CA ALA A 827 -18.34 63.82 7.34
C ALA A 827 -18.96 65.19 7.33
N GLU A 828 -19.68 65.54 8.37
CA GLU A 828 -19.82 66.92 8.81
C GLU A 828 -18.98 67.20 10.05
N GLY A 829 -18.16 68.22 10.00
CA GLY A 829 -17.18 68.52 10.98
C GLY A 829 -17.78 69.20 12.23
N ASP A 830 -17.12 68.93 13.34
CA ASP A 830 -17.04 69.85 14.46
C ASP A 830 -15.67 69.66 15.14
N ASP A 831 -14.91 70.74 15.15
CA ASP A 831 -13.62 70.86 15.83
C ASP A 831 -13.81 70.78 17.33
N GLU A 832 -13.28 69.75 17.97
CA GLU A 832 -12.92 69.78 19.40
C GLU A 832 -11.62 69.08 19.63
N LYS A 833 -10.57 69.82 19.93
CA LYS A 833 -9.28 69.34 20.38
C LYS A 833 -9.41 68.58 21.70
N ILE A 834 -9.31 67.29 21.70
CA ILE A 834 -9.05 66.48 22.90
C ILE A 834 -7.94 65.49 22.56
N GLY A 835 -6.96 65.41 23.44
CA GLY A 835 -5.69 64.70 23.36
C GLY A 835 -5.74 63.34 22.70
N ALA A 836 -4.86 63.12 21.73
CA ALA A 836 -4.68 61.89 21.01
C ALA A 836 -4.13 60.80 21.95
N ASP A 837 -4.98 59.80 22.23
CA ASP A 837 -4.60 58.52 22.80
C ASP A 837 -4.15 57.62 21.62
N PRO A 838 -2.90 57.15 21.53
CA PRO A 838 -2.34 56.53 20.33
C PRO A 838 -2.65 55.03 20.18
N THR A 839 -3.76 54.50 20.74
CA THR A 839 -3.95 53.07 20.93
C THR A 839 -4.80 52.26 19.91
N PRO A 840 -5.60 52.79 18.98
CA PRO A 840 -6.42 51.92 18.11
C PRO A 840 -5.70 51.33 16.89
N LEU A 841 -4.66 51.96 16.36
CA LEU A 841 -3.91 51.52 15.19
C LEU A 841 -2.93 50.40 15.54
N LYS A 842 -2.34 50.44 16.75
CA LYS A 842 -1.36 49.47 17.21
C LYS A 842 -2.00 48.13 17.56
N GLU A 843 -3.20 48.10 18.15
CA GLU A 843 -3.94 46.89 18.51
C GLU A 843 -4.43 46.05 17.31
N ASN A 844 -4.90 46.73 16.25
CA ASN A 844 -5.28 46.03 15.01
C ASN A 844 -4.08 45.45 14.28
N SER A 845 -2.87 46.01 14.42
CA SER A 845 -1.64 45.51 13.82
C SER A 845 -1.11 44.26 14.54
N GLU A 846 -1.21 44.19 15.87
CA GLU A 846 -0.75 43.01 16.63
C GLU A 846 -1.59 41.75 16.35
N LEU A 847 -2.93 41.89 16.34
CA LEU A 847 -3.85 40.82 16.00
C LEU A 847 -3.64 40.33 14.55
N SER A 848 -3.40 41.24 13.59
CA SER A 848 -3.09 40.89 12.20
C SER A 848 -1.77 40.12 12.09
N THR A 849 -0.75 40.52 12.85
CA THR A 849 0.57 39.87 12.83
C THR A 849 0.49 38.45 13.40
N ALA A 850 -0.20 38.21 14.52
CA ALA A 850 -0.43 36.90 15.10
C ALA A 850 -1.20 35.98 14.15
N TYR A 851 -2.21 36.50 13.47
CA TYR A 851 -2.96 35.77 12.44
C TYR A 851 -2.09 35.34 11.27
N HIS A 852 -1.25 36.20 10.73
CA HIS A 852 -0.37 35.88 9.61
C HIS A 852 0.66 34.84 10.03
N ALA A 853 1.21 34.95 11.23
CA ALA A 853 2.22 34.03 11.73
C ALA A 853 1.70 32.59 11.83
N ILE A 854 0.52 32.35 12.41
CA ILE A 854 0.01 30.99 12.60
C ILE A 854 -0.22 30.27 11.27
N TYR A 855 -0.81 30.91 10.26
CA TYR A 855 -1.10 30.26 8.98
C TYR A 855 0.16 30.03 8.12
N PHE A 856 1.09 30.98 8.14
CA PHE A 856 2.39 30.82 7.47
C PHE A 856 3.20 29.66 8.08
N HIS A 857 3.35 29.63 9.40
CA HIS A 857 4.07 28.56 10.08
C HIS A 857 3.38 27.22 9.96
N SER A 858 2.04 27.19 9.89
CA SER A 858 1.31 25.94 9.63
C SER A 858 1.64 25.33 8.27
N SER A 859 1.75 26.15 7.21
CA SER A 859 2.17 25.64 5.89
C SER A 859 3.60 25.12 5.88
N LEU A 860 4.53 25.81 6.52
CA LEU A 860 5.91 25.32 6.66
C LEU A 860 5.98 24.05 7.50
N PHE A 861 5.14 23.93 8.53
CA PHE A 861 5.06 22.73 9.35
C PHE A 861 4.62 21.49 8.54
N PHE A 862 3.65 21.63 7.62
CA PHE A 862 3.28 20.51 6.75
C PHE A 862 4.42 20.06 5.86
N LEU A 863 5.19 20.98 5.27
CA LEU A 863 6.39 20.64 4.50
C LEU A 863 7.44 19.94 5.38
N TRP A 864 7.65 20.44 6.59
CA TRP A 864 8.55 19.82 7.57
C TRP A 864 8.10 18.40 7.93
N CYS A 865 6.81 18.18 8.20
CA CYS A 865 6.25 16.85 8.47
C CYS A 865 6.49 15.85 7.34
N ILE A 866 6.37 16.29 6.08
CA ILE A 866 6.64 15.42 4.92
C ILE A 866 8.12 15.01 4.89
N VAL A 867 9.04 15.97 5.09
CA VAL A 867 10.48 15.67 5.17
C VAL A 867 10.76 14.70 6.31
N THR A 868 10.17 14.93 7.48
CA THR A 868 10.33 14.03 8.65
C THR A 868 9.82 12.62 8.34
N ALA A 869 8.64 12.50 7.72
CA ALA A 869 8.05 11.20 7.37
C ALA A 869 8.92 10.40 6.39
N ILE A 870 9.55 11.07 5.41
CA ILE A 870 10.47 10.42 4.46
C ILE A 870 11.73 9.91 5.19
N ASN A 871 12.21 10.64 6.19
CA ASN A 871 13.42 10.30 6.94
C ASN A 871 13.16 9.44 8.20
N LEU A 872 11.90 9.06 8.47
CA LEU A 872 11.56 8.20 9.61
C LEU A 872 12.29 6.84 9.59
N PRO A 873 12.51 6.18 8.44
CA PRO A 873 13.28 4.94 8.38
C PRO A 873 14.72 5.07 8.92
N ALA A 874 15.39 6.18 8.68
CA ALA A 874 16.72 6.43 9.25
C ALA A 874 16.68 6.42 10.78
N VAL A 875 15.65 7.03 11.38
CA VAL A 875 15.45 7.03 12.85
C VAL A 875 15.19 5.63 13.37
N LEU A 876 14.34 4.86 12.69
CA LEU A 876 14.01 3.49 13.07
C LEU A 876 15.25 2.59 13.01
N THR A 877 16.07 2.72 11.96
CA THR A 877 17.32 2.00 11.80
C THR A 877 18.34 2.41 12.87
N TRP A 878 18.51 3.73 13.12
CA TRP A 878 19.36 4.23 14.19
C TRP A 878 18.93 3.70 15.56
N ALA A 879 17.65 3.78 15.89
CA ALA A 879 17.12 3.30 17.17
C ALA A 879 17.29 1.78 17.33
N HIS A 880 17.11 1.01 16.27
CA HIS A 880 17.32 -0.43 16.25
C HIS A 880 18.79 -0.79 16.51
N ASN A 881 19.70 -0.04 15.90
CA ASN A 881 21.14 -0.28 15.96
C ASN A 881 21.86 0.51 17.08
N PHE A 882 21.12 1.28 17.89
CA PHE A 882 21.69 2.12 18.97
C PHE A 882 22.56 1.32 19.97
N LYS A 883 22.25 0.05 20.15
CA LYS A 883 23.04 -0.88 20.98
C LYS A 883 24.48 -1.06 20.48
N TYR A 884 24.71 -0.90 19.18
CA TYR A 884 25.99 -1.17 18.53
C TYR A 884 26.74 0.12 18.18
N SER A 885 26.03 1.16 17.77
CA SER A 885 26.56 2.47 17.40
C SER A 885 25.61 3.58 17.82
N SER A 886 26.16 4.67 18.36
CA SER A 886 25.41 5.90 18.66
C SER A 886 25.21 6.79 17.44
N VAL A 887 25.97 6.56 16.37
CA VAL A 887 25.93 7.32 15.11
C VAL A 887 25.38 6.39 14.02
N LEU A 888 24.50 6.91 13.18
CA LEU A 888 24.06 6.21 12.00
C LEU A 888 25.10 6.37 10.88
N GLU A 889 25.73 5.28 10.48
CA GLU A 889 26.61 5.27 9.31
C GLU A 889 25.79 5.43 8.04
N THR A 890 26.30 6.19 7.05
CA THR A 890 25.62 6.48 5.78
C THR A 890 24.23 7.12 5.96
N ASP A 891 24.19 8.24 6.73
CA ASP A 891 22.92 8.92 7.10
C ASP A 891 22.40 9.83 5.96
N ASP A 892 21.46 9.36 5.16
CA ASP A 892 20.77 10.14 4.13
C ASP A 892 19.92 11.29 4.70
N SER A 893 19.56 11.23 5.99
CA SER A 893 18.80 12.27 6.69
C SER A 893 19.67 13.40 7.25
N PHE A 894 21.02 13.27 7.18
CA PHE A 894 21.97 14.23 7.75
C PHE A 894 21.78 15.64 7.18
N ILE A 895 21.81 15.77 5.84
CA ILE A 895 21.69 17.08 5.18
C ILE A 895 20.33 17.74 5.46
N PRO A 896 19.17 17.07 5.29
CA PRO A 896 17.89 17.65 5.65
C PRO A 896 17.77 17.96 7.14
N GLY A 897 18.25 17.09 8.01
CA GLY A 897 18.22 17.26 9.44
C GLY A 897 19.00 18.49 9.91
N LEU A 898 20.22 18.64 9.43
CA LEU A 898 21.07 19.79 9.74
C LEU A 898 20.50 21.09 9.15
N ALA A 899 20.14 21.08 7.88
CA ALA A 899 19.64 22.26 7.17
C ALA A 899 18.34 22.79 7.78
N LEU A 900 17.39 21.90 8.09
CA LEU A 900 16.14 22.30 8.72
C LEU A 900 16.34 22.72 10.18
N SER A 901 17.26 22.11 10.92
CA SER A 901 17.60 22.55 12.28
C SER A 901 18.20 23.96 12.29
N ILE A 902 19.02 24.30 11.29
CA ILE A 902 19.53 25.67 11.13
C ILE A 902 18.40 26.63 10.73
N SER A 903 17.52 26.22 9.81
CA SER A 903 16.35 27.02 9.42
C SER A 903 15.40 27.26 10.61
N ALA A 904 15.24 26.26 11.50
CA ALA A 904 14.45 26.36 12.70
C ALA A 904 14.94 27.44 13.66
N LEU A 905 16.27 27.59 13.81
CA LEU A 905 16.86 28.63 14.61
C LEU A 905 16.36 30.02 14.20
N MET A 906 16.26 30.24 12.89
CA MET A 906 15.77 31.50 12.32
C MET A 906 14.24 31.60 12.39
N LEU A 907 13.52 30.54 11.99
CA LEU A 907 12.05 30.53 11.95
C LEU A 907 11.40 30.72 13.33
N TRP A 908 12.01 30.19 14.39
CA TRP A 908 11.44 30.21 15.72
C TRP A 908 11.85 31.42 16.55
N GLN A 909 12.90 32.13 16.15
CA GLN A 909 13.44 33.27 16.87
C GLN A 909 13.04 34.61 16.26
N CYS A 910 12.81 34.66 14.95
CA CYS A 910 12.42 35.88 14.26
C CYS A 910 10.89 35.99 14.14
N ASP A 911 10.39 37.20 14.22
CA ASP A 911 8.96 37.48 13.99
C ASP A 911 8.66 37.36 12.50
N LEU A 912 8.31 36.14 12.07
CA LEU A 912 7.95 35.79 10.70
C LEU A 912 6.45 35.43 10.64
N PRO A 913 5.75 35.68 9.53
CA PRO A 913 6.23 36.23 8.27
C PRO A 913 6.25 37.77 8.28
N ARG A 914 7.08 38.35 7.45
CA ARG A 914 7.13 39.78 7.21
C ARG A 914 6.41 40.13 5.91
N THR A 915 5.58 41.19 5.92
CA THR A 915 4.89 41.71 4.73
C THR A 915 5.80 42.61 3.90
N ASN A 916 5.42 42.91 2.68
CA ASN A 916 6.07 43.88 1.77
C ASN A 916 7.59 43.62 1.55
N ARG A 917 7.94 42.42 1.15
CA ARG A 917 9.32 42.04 0.87
C ARG A 917 9.62 42.11 -0.65
N LYS A 918 10.75 42.69 -1.02
CA LYS A 918 11.26 42.67 -2.41
C LYS A 918 11.52 41.20 -2.82
N TYR A 919 11.42 40.94 -4.11
CA TYR A 919 11.67 39.60 -4.71
C TYR A 919 10.59 38.53 -4.41
N THR A 920 9.40 38.90 -3.96
CA THR A 920 8.29 37.95 -3.73
C THR A 920 7.85 37.28 -5.05
N GLU A 921 7.86 38.03 -6.17
CA GLU A 921 7.54 37.48 -7.49
C GLU A 921 8.52 36.36 -7.92
N GLN A 922 9.82 36.53 -7.63
CA GLN A 922 10.84 35.51 -7.90
C GLN A 922 10.63 34.28 -7.02
N LEU A 923 10.31 34.48 -5.74
CA LEU A 923 9.99 33.39 -4.82
C LEU A 923 8.72 32.65 -5.27
N GLU A 924 7.71 33.34 -5.76
CA GLU A 924 6.50 32.75 -6.32
C GLU A 924 6.80 31.84 -7.51
N LYS A 925 7.63 32.30 -8.46
CA LYS A 925 8.09 31.51 -9.62
C LYS A 925 8.92 30.30 -9.18
N PHE A 926 9.79 30.46 -8.19
CA PHE A 926 10.57 29.39 -7.61
C PHE A 926 9.66 28.30 -7.00
N LEU A 927 8.66 28.67 -6.20
CA LEU A 927 7.72 27.69 -5.61
C LEU A 927 6.89 26.96 -6.67
N LEU A 928 6.51 27.65 -7.74
CA LEU A 928 5.83 27.02 -8.88
C LEU A 928 6.73 25.99 -9.56
N ILE A 929 8.01 26.30 -9.76
CA ILE A 929 9.01 25.35 -10.32
C ILE A 929 9.17 24.15 -9.37
N MET A 930 9.34 24.39 -8.08
CA MET A 930 9.49 23.30 -7.10
C MET A 930 8.28 22.39 -7.07
N MET A 931 7.07 22.94 -7.15
CA MET A 931 5.84 22.16 -7.25
C MET A 931 5.79 21.33 -8.55
N LEU A 932 6.17 21.89 -9.69
CA LEU A 932 6.25 21.17 -10.96
C LEU A 932 7.32 20.08 -10.93
N CYS A 933 8.50 20.36 -10.36
CA CYS A 933 9.53 19.35 -10.12
C CYS A 933 9.03 18.19 -9.25
N THR A 934 8.23 18.51 -8.23
CA THR A 934 7.61 17.49 -7.38
C THR A 934 6.67 16.59 -8.19
N LEU A 935 5.81 17.15 -9.02
CA LEU A 935 4.88 16.38 -9.85
C LEU A 935 5.58 15.52 -10.91
N VAL A 936 6.68 16.02 -11.49
CA VAL A 936 7.37 15.37 -12.61
C VAL A 936 8.38 14.33 -12.16
N PHE A 937 9.14 14.59 -11.10
CA PHE A 937 10.33 13.82 -10.74
C PHE A 937 10.27 13.09 -9.41
N SER A 938 9.20 13.26 -8.62
CA SER A 938 9.13 12.70 -7.27
C SER A 938 7.96 11.75 -7.06
N THR A 939 7.20 11.44 -8.11
CA THR A 939 5.99 10.60 -7.97
C THR A 939 6.33 9.15 -7.60
N ILE A 940 7.39 8.59 -8.17
CA ILE A 940 7.92 7.26 -7.83
C ILE A 940 9.18 7.40 -6.98
N SER A 941 10.06 8.34 -7.35
CA SER A 941 11.33 8.62 -6.66
C SER A 941 11.09 9.56 -5.46
N ILE A 942 10.37 9.06 -4.46
CA ILE A 942 9.91 9.85 -3.28
C ILE A 942 11.08 10.54 -2.57
N TYR A 943 12.27 9.92 -2.55
CA TYR A 943 13.47 10.49 -1.91
C TYR A 943 13.82 11.89 -2.42
N ARG A 944 13.46 12.23 -3.67
CA ARG A 944 13.72 13.56 -4.24
C ARG A 944 12.92 14.67 -3.54
N LEU A 945 11.77 14.34 -2.93
CA LEU A 945 11.01 15.27 -2.12
C LEU A 945 11.83 15.81 -0.95
N ASN A 946 12.67 14.96 -0.37
CA ASN A 946 13.54 15.33 0.73
C ASN A 946 14.38 16.58 0.40
N TYR A 947 15.00 16.57 -0.77
CA TYR A 947 15.84 17.70 -1.24
C TYR A 947 15.00 18.91 -1.69
N ILE A 948 13.92 18.67 -2.45
CA ILE A 948 13.03 19.72 -2.97
C ILE A 948 12.42 20.52 -1.81
N LEU A 949 11.85 19.84 -0.81
CA LEU A 949 11.18 20.49 0.31
C LEU A 949 12.18 21.15 1.26
N THR A 950 13.33 20.52 1.52
CA THR A 950 14.39 21.12 2.33
C THR A 950 14.90 22.42 1.69
N LEU A 951 15.21 22.40 0.39
CA LEU A 951 15.62 23.60 -0.35
C LEU A 951 14.52 24.69 -0.31
N THR A 952 13.27 24.28 -0.44
CA THR A 952 12.12 25.22 -0.39
C THR A 952 12.05 25.92 0.96
N ILE A 953 12.13 25.18 2.06
CA ILE A 953 12.09 25.76 3.42
C ILE A 953 13.27 26.72 3.64
N ILE A 954 14.47 26.36 3.19
CA ILE A 954 15.66 27.21 3.28
C ILE A 954 15.44 28.50 2.50
N VAL A 955 15.02 28.42 1.23
CA VAL A 955 14.83 29.60 0.37
C VAL A 955 13.74 30.51 0.91
N VAL A 956 12.61 29.96 1.34
CA VAL A 956 11.52 30.75 1.97
C VAL A 956 12.01 31.43 3.24
N THR A 957 12.74 30.72 4.09
CA THR A 957 13.30 31.29 5.33
C THR A 957 14.28 32.41 5.03
N LEU A 958 15.21 32.22 4.10
CA LEU A 958 16.18 33.25 3.72
C LEU A 958 15.51 34.47 3.08
N HIS A 959 14.52 34.25 2.20
CA HIS A 959 13.74 35.35 1.61
C HIS A 959 13.05 36.19 2.71
N GLN A 960 12.39 35.59 3.66
CA GLN A 960 11.68 36.28 4.72
C GLN A 960 12.64 37.05 5.67
N LEU A 961 13.87 36.61 5.81
CA LEU A 961 14.89 37.23 6.66
C LEU A 961 15.65 38.36 5.96
N LEU A 962 16.14 38.07 4.74
CA LEU A 962 17.15 38.90 4.07
C LEU A 962 16.59 39.85 3.02
N ALA A 963 15.39 39.55 2.46
CA ALA A 963 14.83 40.44 1.44
C ALA A 963 14.53 41.80 2.03
N PRO A 964 14.95 42.91 1.39
CA PRO A 964 14.68 44.25 1.83
C PRO A 964 13.17 44.55 1.76
N GLU A 965 12.73 45.52 2.53
CA GLU A 965 11.33 46.00 2.45
C GLU A 965 11.11 46.72 1.10
N THR A 966 9.93 46.54 0.55
CA THR A 966 9.47 47.32 -0.58
C THR A 966 9.19 48.70 -0.05
N GLU A 967 9.86 49.78 -0.54
CA GLU A 967 9.46 51.11 -0.28
C GLU A 967 8.01 51.24 -0.78
N VAL A 968 7.06 51.33 0.13
CA VAL A 968 5.72 51.79 -0.17
C VAL A 968 5.96 53.24 -0.54
N LEU A 969 5.91 53.60 -1.83
CA LEU A 969 5.68 54.96 -2.24
C LEU A 969 4.42 55.34 -1.50
N GLN A 970 4.57 56.09 -0.40
CA GLN A 970 3.49 56.90 0.12
C GLN A 970 3.14 57.75 -1.05
N ILE A 971 1.99 57.41 -1.70
CA ILE A 971 1.29 58.43 -2.51
C ILE A 971 0.96 59.49 -1.46
N GLU A 972 1.82 60.48 -1.30
CA GLU A 972 1.48 61.74 -0.66
C GLU A 972 0.22 62.16 -1.37
N ASP A 973 -0.88 62.08 -0.65
CA ASP A 973 -2.19 62.50 -1.04
C ASP A 973 -2.02 63.88 -1.59
N ASP A 974 -2.30 64.03 -2.89
CA ASP A 974 -2.33 65.30 -3.58
C ASP A 974 -3.39 66.25 -2.99
N SER A 975 -3.20 66.55 -1.71
CA SER A 975 -3.90 67.68 -1.06
C SER A 975 -3.51 69.05 -1.68
N GLU A 976 -2.32 69.10 -2.32
CA GLU A 976 -1.89 70.27 -3.07
C GLU A 976 -2.62 70.43 -4.45
N GLU A 977 -3.02 69.36 -5.10
CA GLU A 977 -3.82 69.44 -6.34
C GLU A 977 -5.29 69.86 -6.07
N ARG A 978 -5.87 69.46 -4.93
CA ARG A 978 -7.20 69.88 -4.52
C ARG A 978 -7.23 71.36 -4.10
N THR A 979 -6.20 71.93 -3.51
CA THR A 979 -6.05 73.34 -3.21
C THR A 979 -5.87 74.17 -4.50
N ARG A 980 -5.10 73.71 -5.48
CA ARG A 980 -4.98 74.32 -6.79
C ARG A 980 -6.32 74.30 -7.58
N PHE A 981 -7.09 73.23 -7.52
CA PHE A 981 -8.43 73.22 -8.18
C PHE A 981 -9.45 74.10 -7.47
N SER A 982 -9.38 74.29 -6.15
CA SER A 982 -10.27 75.22 -5.43
C SER A 982 -9.93 76.66 -5.71
N GLU A 983 -8.65 77.05 -5.85
CA GLU A 983 -8.20 78.39 -6.21
C GLU A 983 -8.53 78.76 -7.67
N ILE A 984 -8.59 77.80 -8.57
CA ILE A 984 -8.99 78.01 -9.97
C ILE A 984 -10.52 78.18 -10.05
N LYS A 985 -11.32 77.56 -9.19
CA LYS A 985 -12.77 77.69 -9.18
C LYS A 985 -13.23 79.04 -8.60
N THR A 986 -12.47 79.58 -7.67
CA THR A 986 -12.75 80.93 -7.10
C THR A 986 -12.26 82.11 -8.00
N LYS A 987 -11.55 81.82 -9.09
CA LYS A 987 -11.15 82.82 -10.07
C LYS A 987 -12.01 82.88 -11.32
N ILE A 988 -13.03 81.96 -11.42
CA ILE A 988 -13.95 81.87 -12.56
C ILE A 988 -15.39 82.25 -12.16
N GLU A 989 -15.68 82.37 -10.87
CA GLU A 989 -16.85 83.17 -10.39
C GLU A 989 -16.39 84.57 -10.02
#